data_0dcf553ff9789c23443953355751629d
#
_entry.id   0dcf553ff9789c23443953355751629d
#
_cell.length_a   1.000
_cell.length_b   1.000
_cell.length_c   1.000
_cell.angle_alpha   90.00
_cell.angle_beta   90.00
_cell.angle_gamma   90.00
#
_symmetry.space_group_name_H-M   'P 1'
#
loop_
_entity.id
_entity.type
_entity.pdbx_description
1 polymer ?
#
loop_
_entity_poly.entity_id
_entity_poly.type
_entity_poly.pdbx_seq_one_letter_code
_entity_poly.pdbx_strand_id
1 'polypeptide(L)'
;MAYCASRFHTVRRRTVAVKVGAVGIGGANPLRLQSMTTSDTQDVDLTVRQCIALAEVGCEIVRITAPNVPAAKCLGSIREKFTAAGFGAVPLVADIHFLPSAAMEAVEHVEKVRVNPGNYADKKRFAAREYTDAEYDRELQRLNDTFSPLVRRCRELGRSLRIGTNHGSLSDRIMNRFGDTPLGMVESALEFVRIAETHGCHDLVLSMKASNPKVMIQAYRLLVERMDAAHRPYPLHLGVTEAGDGEDGRIKGAIGIGTLLLDGLGDTIRVSLTEDSVYEIPVARAIADKAMSLWGSTPPPAEDLRLDRDPVVAINPGSWDPVDPLHFSRRETTTLQFSDRCAAGPEQPPRVVVRVPGVHDLAQTAAGFAAASMDETPAEGWLLSIPDAETLLELQRILSKLAQLPVADGRARPVGAPGTPDDPAVRIRQADSRGSIGAGALPGGFLALELAQSITIGDLARFEPAVCGSLVVCRWFDASTAAELTAWAGFVRASGHFLAIDTRPEEIPALADTLRALGDDRLLFTVSRLKNHAVGAHALGAYRALAGQLLLAGSRAPIWIRNTAANAVRDDSGYLGRLIESSFLTGGLLCDGLGDLVSVETETDPVRATKLAYNLLQGAGARISKAEFVACPSCGRTLFDLQSTTQRIRAKTGHLKGVKIAIMGCIVNGPGEMADADFGYVGGAPGKINLYVGRDCVQHNLPQADADDRLIALIKEHGRWMEPPAPIGTA
;
A
#
# COMPACT_ATOMS: atom_id res chain seq x y z
N MET A 1 24.51 -6.56 -1.38
CA MET A 1 24.02 -7.83 -1.98
C MET A 1 22.59 -7.64 -2.44
N ALA A 2 22.09 -8.42 -3.41
CA ALA A 2 20.71 -8.26 -3.85
C ALA A 2 19.77 -8.93 -2.84
N TYR A 3 18.68 -8.27 -2.43
CA TYR A 3 17.65 -8.80 -1.52
C TYR A 3 16.67 -9.76 -2.23
N CYS A 4 16.64 -9.77 -3.56
CA CYS A 4 15.80 -10.67 -4.39
C CYS A 4 16.56 -11.08 -5.65
N ALA A 5 16.09 -12.13 -6.32
CA ALA A 5 16.70 -12.63 -7.55
C ALA A 5 16.47 -11.69 -8.74
N SER A 6 15.29 -11.04 -8.80
CA SER A 6 14.98 -10.04 -9.82
C SER A 6 13.98 -9.02 -9.28
N ARG A 7 14.14 -7.74 -9.64
CA ARG A 7 13.16 -6.68 -9.39
C ARG A 7 12.17 -6.50 -10.53
N PHE A 8 12.39 -7.20 -11.63
CA PHE A 8 11.64 -7.05 -12.89
C PHE A 8 10.71 -8.21 -13.18
N HIS A 9 10.99 -9.37 -12.59
CA HIS A 9 10.19 -10.59 -12.70
C HIS A 9 10.06 -11.24 -11.33
N THR A 10 8.91 -11.80 -11.02
CA THR A 10 8.73 -12.54 -9.78
C THR A 10 9.50 -13.87 -9.84
N VAL A 11 10.55 -13.97 -9.02
CA VAL A 11 11.28 -15.20 -8.76
C VAL A 11 11.16 -15.49 -7.28
N ARG A 12 10.43 -16.54 -6.91
CA ARG A 12 10.20 -16.86 -5.50
C ARG A 12 11.52 -17.13 -4.78
N ARG A 13 11.77 -16.43 -3.67
CA ARG A 13 12.95 -16.65 -2.83
C ARG A 13 12.89 -18.07 -2.23
N ARG A 14 14.00 -18.80 -2.31
CA ARG A 14 14.15 -20.09 -1.64
C ARG A 14 14.33 -19.86 -0.15
N THR A 15 13.49 -20.49 0.65
CA THR A 15 13.57 -20.43 2.12
C THR A 15 13.65 -21.82 2.70
N VAL A 16 14.15 -21.96 3.94
CA VAL A 16 14.05 -23.20 4.68
C VAL A 16 12.59 -23.55 4.93
N ALA A 17 12.23 -24.82 4.90
CA ALA A 17 10.89 -25.28 5.26
C ALA A 17 10.79 -25.37 6.80
N VAL A 18 9.77 -24.72 7.36
CA VAL A 18 9.45 -24.74 8.79
C VAL A 18 8.11 -25.41 9.00
N LYS A 19 8.01 -26.35 9.92
CA LYS A 19 6.77 -27.02 10.29
C LYS A 19 6.08 -26.27 11.44
N VAL A 20 4.79 -26.03 11.28
CA VAL A 20 3.89 -25.53 12.32
C VAL A 20 2.77 -26.55 12.49
N GLY A 21 2.95 -27.52 13.38
CA GLY A 21 2.07 -28.68 13.44
C GLY A 21 2.03 -29.43 12.11
N ALA A 22 0.84 -29.56 11.52
CA ALA A 22 0.63 -30.21 10.23
C ALA A 22 0.90 -29.27 9.02
N VAL A 23 1.08 -27.97 9.22
CA VAL A 23 1.22 -26.95 8.17
C VAL A 23 2.68 -26.61 7.92
N GLY A 24 3.15 -26.78 6.68
CA GLY A 24 4.48 -26.35 6.26
C GLY A 24 4.47 -24.89 5.80
N ILE A 25 5.54 -24.13 6.15
CA ILE A 25 5.78 -22.74 5.75
C ILE A 25 7.14 -22.67 5.08
N GLY A 26 7.29 -21.91 4.01
CA GLY A 26 8.56 -21.79 3.28
C GLY A 26 8.91 -23.03 2.45
N GLY A 27 10.11 -23.06 1.91
CA GLY A 27 10.51 -24.12 0.97
C GLY A 27 9.58 -24.21 -0.24
N ALA A 28 9.13 -25.43 -0.55
CA ALA A 28 8.17 -25.71 -1.63
C ALA A 28 6.69 -25.52 -1.21
N ASN A 29 6.40 -25.14 0.04
CA ASN A 29 5.02 -24.97 0.50
C ASN A 29 4.37 -23.74 -0.14
N PRO A 30 3.04 -23.77 -0.37
CA PRO A 30 2.32 -22.58 -0.86
C PRO A 30 2.36 -21.43 0.17
N LEU A 31 1.99 -20.23 -0.27
CA LEU A 31 1.79 -19.09 0.61
C LEU A 31 0.65 -19.38 1.59
N ARG A 32 0.91 -19.25 2.89
CA ARG A 32 -0.06 -19.60 3.94
C ARG A 32 -0.80 -18.40 4.47
N LEU A 33 -2.10 -18.58 4.72
CA LEU A 33 -2.97 -17.53 5.26
C LEU A 33 -3.09 -17.68 6.77
N GLN A 34 -2.88 -16.55 7.45
CA GLN A 34 -3.02 -16.47 8.91
C GLN A 34 -3.93 -15.32 9.30
N SER A 35 -4.76 -15.53 10.32
CA SER A 35 -5.49 -14.46 11.02
C SER A 35 -5.46 -14.72 12.53
N MET A 36 -6.21 -13.92 13.33
CA MET A 36 -6.19 -14.07 14.77
C MET A 36 -7.55 -13.81 15.40
N THR A 37 -7.76 -14.39 16.58
CA THR A 37 -8.93 -14.12 17.43
C THR A 37 -8.86 -12.72 18.05
N THR A 38 -10.04 -12.15 18.33
CA THR A 38 -10.21 -10.85 19.00
C THR A 38 -10.78 -10.99 20.42
N SER A 39 -11.27 -12.19 20.78
CA SER A 39 -11.81 -12.49 22.10
C SER A 39 -10.77 -12.40 23.21
N ASP A 40 -11.21 -12.20 24.45
CA ASP A 40 -10.38 -12.49 25.61
C ASP A 40 -10.08 -13.99 25.63
N THR A 41 -8.82 -14.34 25.67
CA THR A 41 -8.36 -15.75 25.66
C THR A 41 -8.83 -16.53 26.89
N GLN A 42 -9.14 -15.85 27.98
CA GLN A 42 -9.72 -16.47 29.17
C GLN A 42 -11.18 -16.88 29.00
N ASP A 43 -11.89 -16.29 28.03
CA ASP A 43 -13.16 -16.82 27.54
C ASP A 43 -12.87 -17.92 26.48
N VAL A 44 -12.64 -19.13 27.00
CA VAL A 44 -12.26 -20.29 26.19
C VAL A 44 -13.32 -20.59 25.12
N ASP A 45 -14.61 -20.55 25.47
CA ASP A 45 -15.68 -20.92 24.55
C ASP A 45 -15.85 -19.90 23.43
N LEU A 46 -15.76 -18.62 23.70
CA LEU A 46 -15.78 -17.58 22.69
C LEU A 46 -14.56 -17.68 21.77
N THR A 47 -13.38 -17.90 22.36
CA THR A 47 -12.14 -18.05 21.58
C THR A 47 -12.20 -19.27 20.66
N VAL A 48 -12.71 -20.39 21.12
CA VAL A 48 -12.90 -21.59 20.28
C VAL A 48 -13.87 -21.31 19.13
N ARG A 49 -15.01 -20.64 19.40
CA ARG A 49 -15.94 -20.25 18.32
C ARG A 49 -15.26 -19.39 17.25
N GLN A 50 -14.44 -18.42 17.65
CA GLN A 50 -13.70 -17.59 16.67
C GLN A 50 -12.64 -18.41 15.93
N CYS A 51 -11.94 -19.34 16.57
CA CYS A 51 -11.00 -20.25 15.89
C CYS A 51 -11.70 -21.09 14.83
N ILE A 52 -12.89 -21.65 15.14
CA ILE A 52 -13.70 -22.41 14.21
C ILE A 52 -14.13 -21.55 13.02
N ALA A 53 -14.72 -20.38 13.27
CA ALA A 53 -15.15 -19.47 12.22
C ALA A 53 -14.01 -19.05 11.28
N LEU A 54 -12.81 -18.80 11.82
CA LEU A 54 -11.63 -18.53 11.01
C LEU A 54 -11.23 -19.74 10.16
N ALA A 55 -11.21 -20.93 10.72
CA ALA A 55 -10.85 -22.15 9.99
C ALA A 55 -11.87 -22.47 8.87
N GLU A 56 -13.16 -22.26 9.11
CA GLU A 56 -14.24 -22.46 8.13
C GLU A 56 -14.11 -21.54 6.92
N VAL A 57 -13.65 -20.30 7.08
CA VAL A 57 -13.41 -19.39 5.95
C VAL A 57 -12.04 -19.61 5.28
N GLY A 58 -11.28 -20.64 5.70
CA GLY A 58 -10.03 -21.06 5.08
C GLY A 58 -8.77 -20.42 5.67
N CYS A 59 -8.81 -19.96 6.93
CA CYS A 59 -7.61 -19.61 7.67
C CYS A 59 -6.78 -20.87 7.96
N GLU A 60 -5.53 -20.88 7.52
CA GLU A 60 -4.67 -22.08 7.63
C GLU A 60 -3.87 -22.12 8.94
N ILE A 61 -3.73 -20.99 9.62
CA ILE A 61 -2.99 -20.84 10.88
C ILE A 61 -3.73 -19.81 11.75
N VAL A 62 -4.21 -20.19 12.93
CA VAL A 62 -4.95 -19.29 13.83
C VAL A 62 -4.04 -18.77 14.94
N ARG A 63 -4.00 -17.47 15.17
CA ARG A 63 -3.22 -16.84 16.23
C ARG A 63 -4.12 -16.36 17.36
N ILE A 64 -3.70 -16.62 18.58
CA ILE A 64 -4.41 -16.28 19.82
C ILE A 64 -3.47 -15.44 20.71
N THR A 65 -3.96 -14.35 21.26
CA THR A 65 -3.18 -13.51 22.18
C THR A 65 -3.06 -14.19 23.55
N ALA A 66 -1.85 -14.27 24.13
CA ALA A 66 -1.63 -14.75 25.49
C ALA A 66 -0.85 -13.69 26.30
N PRO A 67 -1.54 -12.67 26.87
CA PRO A 67 -0.90 -11.52 27.51
C PRO A 67 -0.30 -11.85 28.89
N ASN A 68 -0.73 -12.92 29.51
CA ASN A 68 -0.31 -13.36 30.84
C ASN A 68 -0.37 -14.89 31.00
N VAL A 69 0.12 -15.43 32.12
CA VAL A 69 0.15 -16.87 32.38
C VAL A 69 -1.27 -17.48 32.48
N PRO A 70 -2.27 -16.86 33.13
CA PRO A 70 -3.65 -17.38 33.11
C PRO A 70 -4.20 -17.56 31.70
N ALA A 71 -4.05 -16.58 30.80
CA ALA A 71 -4.45 -16.70 29.41
C ALA A 71 -3.67 -17.78 28.65
N ALA A 72 -2.36 -17.91 28.91
CA ALA A 72 -1.54 -18.96 28.31
C ALA A 72 -2.00 -20.37 28.71
N LYS A 73 -2.42 -20.59 29.97
CA LYS A 73 -3.00 -21.86 30.44
C LYS A 73 -4.30 -22.24 29.73
N CYS A 74 -5.13 -21.24 29.37
CA CYS A 74 -6.36 -21.50 28.64
C CYS A 74 -6.13 -22.06 27.25
N LEU A 75 -4.94 -21.87 26.68
CA LEU A 75 -4.59 -22.41 25.34
C LEU A 75 -4.69 -23.93 25.27
N GLY A 76 -4.42 -24.66 26.36
CA GLY A 76 -4.60 -26.11 26.43
C GLY A 76 -6.06 -26.52 26.16
N SER A 77 -6.99 -25.95 26.95
CA SER A 77 -8.41 -26.22 26.81
C SER A 77 -8.96 -25.75 25.45
N ILE A 78 -8.46 -24.59 24.95
CA ILE A 78 -8.82 -24.12 23.59
C ILE A 78 -8.38 -25.14 22.55
N ARG A 79 -7.14 -25.63 22.64
CA ARG A 79 -6.59 -26.63 21.70
C ARG A 79 -7.40 -27.92 21.72
N GLU A 80 -7.74 -28.43 22.89
CA GLU A 80 -8.56 -29.62 23.05
C GLU A 80 -9.94 -29.49 22.42
N LYS A 81 -10.66 -28.40 22.74
CA LYS A 81 -12.00 -28.15 22.21
C LYS A 81 -11.97 -27.89 20.70
N PHE A 82 -10.99 -27.17 20.18
CA PHE A 82 -10.82 -26.92 18.76
C PHE A 82 -10.52 -28.20 17.99
N THR A 83 -9.71 -29.10 18.57
CA THR A 83 -9.44 -30.43 18.02
C THR A 83 -10.70 -31.31 18.03
N ALA A 84 -11.45 -31.32 19.14
CA ALA A 84 -12.70 -32.07 19.25
C ALA A 84 -13.78 -31.58 18.26
N ALA A 85 -13.74 -30.32 17.87
CA ALA A 85 -14.59 -29.75 16.82
C ALA A 85 -14.16 -30.15 15.39
N GLY A 86 -13.10 -30.94 15.21
CA GLY A 86 -12.63 -31.44 13.90
C GLY A 86 -11.50 -30.61 13.26
N PHE A 87 -11.02 -29.55 13.90
CA PHE A 87 -10.00 -28.65 13.34
C PHE A 87 -8.58 -28.94 13.88
N GLY A 88 -8.31 -30.15 14.33
CA GLY A 88 -7.00 -30.52 14.91
C GLY A 88 -5.80 -30.35 13.96
N ALA A 89 -6.03 -30.32 12.62
CA ALA A 89 -4.99 -30.07 11.65
C ALA A 89 -4.60 -28.58 11.49
N VAL A 90 -5.45 -27.65 11.95
CA VAL A 90 -5.17 -26.20 11.91
C VAL A 90 -4.33 -25.82 13.15
N PRO A 91 -3.08 -25.37 12.98
CA PRO A 91 -2.21 -25.06 14.09
C PRO A 91 -2.59 -23.73 14.77
N LEU A 92 -2.36 -23.70 16.10
CA LEU A 92 -2.51 -22.50 16.90
C LEU A 92 -1.16 -21.82 17.14
N VAL A 93 -1.19 -20.49 17.20
CA VAL A 93 -0.03 -19.66 17.50
C VAL A 93 -0.31 -18.78 18.71
N ALA A 94 0.49 -18.88 19.75
CA ALA A 94 0.43 -17.97 20.90
C ALA A 94 1.16 -16.66 20.58
N ASP A 95 0.49 -15.52 20.76
CA ASP A 95 1.04 -14.19 20.58
C ASP A 95 1.47 -13.60 21.92
N ILE A 96 2.76 -13.65 22.21
CA ILE A 96 3.38 -13.19 23.45
C ILE A 96 4.05 -11.84 23.24
N HIS A 97 3.71 -10.84 24.06
CA HIS A 97 4.32 -9.53 23.96
C HIS A 97 5.37 -9.25 25.04
N PHE A 98 5.04 -9.46 26.34
CA PHE A 98 5.84 -8.92 27.43
C PHE A 98 6.39 -9.95 28.41
N LEU A 99 5.77 -11.11 28.56
CA LEU A 99 6.07 -11.99 29.69
C LEU A 99 6.73 -13.29 29.23
N PRO A 100 8.04 -13.48 29.48
CA PRO A 100 8.72 -14.76 29.25
C PRO A 100 8.02 -15.94 29.90
N SER A 101 7.46 -15.76 31.11
CA SER A 101 6.70 -16.81 31.81
C SER A 101 5.42 -17.22 31.08
N ALA A 102 4.74 -16.30 30.41
CA ALA A 102 3.59 -16.65 29.59
C ALA A 102 4.01 -17.39 28.29
N ALA A 103 5.17 -17.08 27.74
CA ALA A 103 5.72 -17.81 26.59
C ALA A 103 6.09 -19.25 26.99
N MET A 104 6.70 -19.45 28.17
CA MET A 104 7.06 -20.77 28.69
C MET A 104 5.84 -21.64 28.99
N GLU A 105 4.72 -21.05 29.43
CA GLU A 105 3.46 -21.77 29.57
C GLU A 105 2.83 -22.10 28.23
N ALA A 106 2.76 -21.09 27.32
CA ALA A 106 2.09 -21.24 26.02
C ALA A 106 2.74 -22.30 25.13
N VAL A 107 4.07 -22.45 25.15
CA VAL A 107 4.82 -23.42 24.32
C VAL A 107 4.40 -24.87 24.55
N GLU A 108 3.86 -25.17 25.74
CA GLU A 108 3.34 -26.52 26.06
C GLU A 108 2.06 -26.87 25.29
N HIS A 109 1.30 -25.86 24.85
CA HIS A 109 -0.07 -26.03 24.37
C HIS A 109 -0.25 -25.75 22.87
N VAL A 110 0.66 -25.02 22.22
CA VAL A 110 0.51 -24.59 20.82
C VAL A 110 1.67 -25.03 19.93
N GLU A 111 1.45 -24.99 18.61
CA GLU A 111 2.44 -25.41 17.63
C GLU A 111 3.48 -24.33 17.32
N LYS A 112 3.16 -23.06 17.59
CA LYS A 112 4.09 -21.95 17.38
C LYS A 112 3.93 -20.87 18.44
N VAL A 113 5.04 -20.31 18.92
CA VAL A 113 5.05 -19.14 19.79
C VAL A 113 5.59 -17.93 19.03
N ARG A 114 4.91 -16.79 19.12
CA ARG A 114 5.41 -15.52 18.60
C ARG A 114 5.89 -14.66 19.76
N VAL A 115 7.10 -14.17 19.65
CA VAL A 115 7.66 -13.15 20.55
C VAL A 115 7.87 -11.82 19.82
N ASN A 116 7.71 -10.70 20.55
CA ASN A 116 8.07 -9.37 20.04
C ASN A 116 9.41 -8.96 20.65
N PRO A 117 10.50 -8.88 19.87
CA PRO A 117 11.84 -8.55 20.35
C PRO A 117 11.90 -7.31 21.23
N GLY A 118 11.19 -6.24 20.83
CA GLY A 118 11.25 -4.97 21.53
C GLY A 118 10.56 -4.96 22.91
N ASN A 119 9.76 -5.97 23.21
CA ASN A 119 8.96 -6.02 24.45
C ASN A 119 9.20 -7.29 25.29
N TYR A 120 9.84 -8.33 24.73
CA TYR A 120 9.94 -9.63 25.36
C TYR A 120 10.84 -9.63 26.61
N ALA A 121 12.02 -9.06 26.49
CA ALA A 121 13.00 -9.02 27.58
C ALA A 121 13.23 -7.60 28.11
N ASP A 122 13.00 -6.59 27.29
CA ASP A 122 13.31 -5.21 27.64
C ASP A 122 12.10 -4.49 28.22
N LYS A 123 12.34 -3.71 29.28
CA LYS A 123 11.33 -2.80 29.84
C LYS A 123 11.50 -1.45 29.13
N LYS A 124 10.55 -1.07 28.31
CA LYS A 124 10.50 0.28 27.72
C LYS A 124 10.30 1.32 28.82
N ARG A 125 11.18 2.29 28.85
CA ARG A 125 11.06 3.49 29.70
C ARG A 125 10.86 4.75 28.88
N PHE A 126 10.92 4.64 27.52
CA PHE A 126 10.92 5.77 26.57
C PHE A 126 11.95 6.84 26.95
N ALA A 127 13.03 6.44 27.62
CA ALA A 127 14.09 7.33 28.07
C ALA A 127 15.15 7.41 26.97
N ALA A 128 15.45 8.61 26.53
CA ALA A 128 16.66 8.88 25.75
C ALA A 128 17.87 8.63 26.67
N ARG A 129 18.47 7.45 26.54
CA ARG A 129 19.67 7.05 27.28
C ARG A 129 20.70 6.54 26.30
N GLU A 130 21.85 7.17 26.25
CA GLU A 130 22.99 6.61 25.55
C GLU A 130 23.49 5.33 26.24
N TYR A 131 23.73 4.30 25.44
CA TYR A 131 24.33 3.05 25.90
C TYR A 131 25.78 3.00 25.43
N THR A 132 26.71 2.82 26.35
CA THR A 132 28.08 2.42 26.01
C THR A 132 28.07 1.01 25.42
N ASP A 133 29.10 0.63 24.66
CA ASP A 133 29.20 -0.73 24.10
C ASP A 133 29.16 -1.79 25.21
N ALA A 134 29.86 -1.57 26.33
CA ALA A 134 29.83 -2.48 27.48
C ALA A 134 28.44 -2.59 28.16
N GLU A 135 27.63 -1.53 28.16
CA GLU A 135 26.22 -1.59 28.62
C GLU A 135 25.35 -2.33 27.61
N TYR A 136 25.55 -2.09 26.33
CA TYR A 136 24.84 -2.80 25.27
C TYR A 136 25.10 -4.30 25.33
N ASP A 137 26.35 -4.73 25.48
CA ASP A 137 26.74 -6.13 25.60
C ASP A 137 26.13 -6.80 26.84
N ARG A 138 26.07 -6.09 28.01
CA ARG A 138 25.38 -6.61 29.20
C ARG A 138 23.88 -6.82 28.96
N GLU A 139 23.23 -5.93 28.25
CA GLU A 139 21.81 -6.09 27.90
C GLU A 139 21.61 -7.24 26.91
N LEU A 140 22.53 -7.45 25.95
CA LEU A 140 22.53 -8.62 25.07
C LEU A 140 22.66 -9.93 25.84
N GLN A 141 23.56 -9.96 26.85
CA GLN A 141 23.69 -11.14 27.72
C GLN A 141 22.40 -11.40 28.50
N ARG A 142 21.78 -10.34 29.06
CA ARG A 142 20.49 -10.47 29.78
C ARG A 142 19.38 -10.97 28.83
N LEU A 143 19.36 -10.49 27.59
CA LEU A 143 18.45 -10.98 26.55
C LEU A 143 18.67 -12.46 26.28
N ASN A 144 19.93 -12.87 26.10
CA ASN A 144 20.29 -14.26 25.88
C ASN A 144 19.79 -15.16 27.06
N ASP A 145 20.05 -14.75 28.29
CA ASP A 145 19.63 -15.51 29.48
C ASP A 145 18.10 -15.62 29.59
N THR A 146 17.37 -14.59 29.15
CA THR A 146 15.91 -14.55 29.23
C THR A 146 15.24 -15.35 28.10
N PHE A 147 15.83 -15.36 26.89
CA PHE A 147 15.22 -15.97 25.74
C PHE A 147 15.63 -17.44 25.51
N SER A 148 16.84 -17.81 25.88
CA SER A 148 17.38 -19.17 25.72
C SER A 148 16.51 -20.29 26.32
N PRO A 149 15.84 -20.13 27.49
CA PRO A 149 14.95 -21.14 28.01
C PRO A 149 13.79 -21.48 27.06
N LEU A 150 13.15 -20.46 26.48
CA LEU A 150 12.08 -20.66 25.50
C LEU A 150 12.58 -21.34 24.20
N VAL A 151 13.76 -20.91 23.72
CA VAL A 151 14.37 -21.49 22.51
C VAL A 151 14.65 -22.98 22.68
N ARG A 152 15.24 -23.36 23.80
CA ARG A 152 15.50 -24.77 24.13
C ARG A 152 14.20 -25.57 24.24
N ARG A 153 13.18 -25.01 24.91
CA ARG A 153 11.90 -25.68 25.06
C ARG A 153 11.16 -25.87 23.75
N CYS A 154 11.17 -24.85 22.86
CA CYS A 154 10.64 -24.98 21.51
C CYS A 154 11.31 -26.14 20.73
N ARG A 155 12.64 -26.23 20.80
CA ARG A 155 13.39 -27.30 20.15
C ARG A 155 13.05 -28.69 20.73
N GLU A 156 12.95 -28.83 22.06
CA GLU A 156 12.60 -30.07 22.74
C GLU A 156 11.21 -30.57 22.31
N LEU A 157 10.25 -29.66 22.17
CA LEU A 157 8.86 -29.98 21.82
C LEU A 157 8.60 -29.98 20.30
N GLY A 158 9.58 -29.66 19.46
CA GLY A 158 9.41 -29.50 18.02
C GLY A 158 8.43 -28.38 17.67
N ARG A 159 8.45 -27.28 18.45
CA ARG A 159 7.64 -26.07 18.21
C ARG A 159 8.42 -25.06 17.41
N SER A 160 7.72 -24.33 16.53
CA SER A 160 8.34 -23.22 15.80
C SER A 160 8.24 -21.91 16.55
N LEU A 161 9.18 -21.01 16.26
CA LEU A 161 9.21 -19.66 16.82
C LEU A 161 8.95 -18.63 15.71
N ARG A 162 8.14 -17.59 16.00
CA ARG A 162 8.11 -16.40 15.18
C ARG A 162 8.74 -15.23 15.94
N ILE A 163 9.81 -14.68 15.37
CA ILE A 163 10.42 -13.43 15.80
C ILE A 163 9.72 -12.30 15.06
N GLY A 164 8.86 -11.58 15.77
CA GLY A 164 7.92 -10.65 15.17
C GLY A 164 8.14 -9.21 15.63
N THR A 165 8.96 -8.45 14.88
CA THR A 165 9.25 -7.04 15.15
C THR A 165 8.14 -6.14 14.58
N ASN A 166 7.75 -5.12 15.35
CA ASN A 166 6.86 -4.06 14.93
C ASN A 166 7.59 -2.72 15.00
N HIS A 167 7.44 -1.88 13.99
CA HIS A 167 7.83 -0.47 14.02
C HIS A 167 7.18 0.24 15.21
N GLY A 168 7.88 1.15 15.86
CA GLY A 168 7.42 1.80 17.09
C GLY A 168 7.45 0.93 18.35
N SER A 169 7.67 -0.40 18.22
CA SER A 169 7.78 -1.33 19.34
C SER A 169 9.20 -1.84 19.58
N LEU A 170 10.21 -1.07 19.24
CA LEU A 170 11.62 -1.40 19.46
C LEU A 170 12.03 -1.15 20.92
N SER A 171 13.02 -1.87 21.42
CA SER A 171 13.58 -1.62 22.77
C SER A 171 14.34 -0.30 22.82
N ASP A 172 14.43 0.31 24.02
CA ASP A 172 15.16 1.59 24.19
C ASP A 172 16.61 1.48 23.75
N ARG A 173 17.24 0.33 23.91
CA ARG A 173 18.60 0.01 23.46
C ARG A 173 18.74 0.07 21.94
N ILE A 174 17.81 -0.55 21.22
CA ILE A 174 17.77 -0.52 19.74
C ILE A 174 17.44 0.89 19.25
N MET A 175 16.45 1.55 19.86
CA MET A 175 16.07 2.93 19.54
C MET A 175 17.24 3.91 19.64
N ASN A 176 18.06 3.79 20.68
CA ASN A 176 19.22 4.65 20.88
C ASN A 176 20.35 4.39 19.87
N ARG A 177 20.58 3.12 19.49
CA ARG A 177 21.70 2.75 18.62
C ARG A 177 21.37 2.86 17.12
N PHE A 178 20.15 2.50 16.72
CA PHE A 178 19.73 2.35 15.33
C PHE A 178 18.53 3.23 14.95
N GLY A 179 17.90 3.88 15.94
CA GLY A 179 16.67 4.66 15.74
C GLY A 179 15.42 3.79 15.50
N ASP A 180 14.26 4.45 15.37
CA ASP A 180 13.01 3.84 14.92
C ASP A 180 13.00 3.76 13.38
N THR A 181 13.82 2.87 12.86
CA THR A 181 14.14 2.77 11.44
C THR A 181 14.01 1.33 10.94
N PRO A 182 13.94 1.09 9.62
CA PRO A 182 14.04 -0.26 9.07
C PRO A 182 15.26 -1.03 9.58
N LEU A 183 16.42 -0.37 9.73
CA LEU A 183 17.62 -0.98 10.27
C LEU A 183 17.45 -1.40 11.75
N GLY A 184 16.85 -0.54 12.56
CA GLY A 184 16.55 -0.88 13.97
C GLY A 184 15.60 -2.07 14.08
N MET A 185 14.61 -2.17 13.22
CA MET A 185 13.71 -3.33 13.15
C MET A 185 14.48 -4.62 12.82
N VAL A 186 15.37 -4.57 11.83
CA VAL A 186 16.15 -5.72 11.39
C VAL A 186 17.12 -6.19 12.45
N GLU A 187 17.94 -5.30 13.03
CA GLU A 187 18.91 -5.66 14.06
C GLU A 187 18.21 -6.21 15.32
N SER A 188 17.07 -5.63 15.71
CA SER A 188 16.23 -6.16 16.81
C SER A 188 15.82 -7.62 16.59
N ALA A 189 15.51 -8.02 15.35
CA ALA A 189 15.16 -9.40 15.05
C ALA A 189 16.39 -10.31 14.96
N LEU A 190 17.47 -9.85 14.33
CA LEU A 190 18.69 -10.65 14.11
C LEU A 190 19.39 -10.98 15.41
N GLU A 191 19.30 -10.16 16.46
CA GLU A 191 19.79 -10.52 17.80
C GLU A 191 19.11 -11.80 18.33
N PHE A 192 17.79 -11.92 18.16
CA PHE A 192 17.03 -13.11 18.55
C PHE A 192 17.35 -14.31 17.66
N VAL A 193 17.58 -14.10 16.37
CA VAL A 193 18.01 -15.16 15.44
C VAL A 193 19.36 -15.74 15.89
N ARG A 194 20.35 -14.88 16.18
CA ARG A 194 21.67 -15.32 16.66
C ARG A 194 21.56 -16.20 17.91
N ILE A 195 20.74 -15.80 18.88
CA ILE A 195 20.49 -16.60 20.11
C ILE A 195 19.83 -17.95 19.76
N ALA A 196 18.82 -17.95 18.91
CA ALA A 196 18.15 -19.20 18.51
C ALA A 196 19.12 -20.17 17.81
N GLU A 197 19.96 -19.66 16.91
CA GLU A 197 20.96 -20.46 16.20
C GLU A 197 22.03 -21.04 17.11
N THR A 198 22.48 -20.31 18.17
CA THR A 198 23.45 -20.85 19.14
C THR A 198 22.90 -22.07 19.88
N HIS A 199 21.57 -22.19 20.01
CA HIS A 199 20.90 -23.35 20.58
C HIS A 199 20.47 -24.39 19.53
N GLY A 200 20.83 -24.23 18.26
CA GLY A 200 20.45 -25.12 17.16
C GLY A 200 18.96 -25.13 16.86
N CYS A 201 18.24 -24.06 17.19
CA CYS A 201 16.82 -23.88 16.87
C CYS A 201 16.70 -23.15 15.52
N HIS A 202 16.22 -23.85 14.49
CA HIS A 202 16.11 -23.37 13.14
C HIS A 202 14.67 -23.31 12.62
N ASP A 203 13.69 -23.71 13.41
CA ASP A 203 12.27 -23.59 13.07
C ASP A 203 11.76 -22.16 13.33
N LEU A 204 12.35 -21.19 12.59
CA LEU A 204 12.12 -19.77 12.77
C LEU A 204 11.31 -19.19 11.61
N VAL A 205 10.41 -18.26 11.93
CA VAL A 205 9.68 -17.40 10.99
C VAL A 205 9.91 -15.94 11.40
N LEU A 206 10.20 -15.05 10.46
CA LEU A 206 10.49 -13.65 10.77
C LEU A 206 9.40 -12.73 10.25
N SER A 207 9.17 -11.61 10.95
CA SER A 207 8.24 -10.59 10.46
C SER A 207 8.65 -9.18 10.88
N MET A 208 8.52 -8.22 9.94
CA MET A 208 8.82 -6.79 10.05
C MET A 208 7.56 -5.98 9.78
N LYS A 209 6.73 -5.74 10.78
CA LYS A 209 5.45 -5.06 10.58
C LYS A 209 5.55 -3.57 10.84
N ALA A 210 4.93 -2.77 9.98
CA ALA A 210 4.74 -1.34 10.15
C ALA A 210 3.36 -0.93 9.63
N SER A 211 2.83 0.20 10.09
CA SER A 211 1.60 0.81 9.58
C SER A 211 1.82 1.54 8.24
N ASN A 212 3.05 2.00 8.00
CA ASN A 212 3.48 2.60 6.75
C ASN A 212 4.02 1.52 5.80
N PRO A 213 3.39 1.29 4.63
CA PRO A 213 3.84 0.28 3.67
C PRO A 213 5.28 0.48 3.19
N LYS A 214 5.76 1.72 3.02
CA LYS A 214 7.16 2.01 2.62
C LYS A 214 8.15 1.48 3.64
N VAL A 215 7.92 1.78 4.92
CA VAL A 215 8.77 1.31 6.04
C VAL A 215 8.77 -0.22 6.10
N MET A 216 7.59 -0.83 5.97
CA MET A 216 7.46 -2.29 5.95
C MET A 216 8.24 -2.92 4.79
N ILE A 217 8.05 -2.43 3.56
CA ILE A 217 8.73 -2.96 2.37
C ILE A 217 10.25 -2.86 2.53
N GLN A 218 10.77 -1.70 2.94
CA GLN A 218 12.19 -1.48 3.17
C GLN A 218 12.77 -2.40 4.25
N ALA A 219 12.04 -2.56 5.37
CA ALA A 219 12.48 -3.41 6.48
C ALA A 219 12.60 -4.88 6.06
N TYR A 220 11.66 -5.41 5.26
CA TYR A 220 11.77 -6.78 4.75
C TYR A 220 12.89 -6.94 3.72
N ARG A 221 13.06 -5.99 2.81
CA ARG A 221 14.16 -6.01 1.83
C ARG A 221 15.52 -6.01 2.53
N LEU A 222 15.70 -5.12 3.51
CA LEU A 222 16.91 -5.03 4.31
C LEU A 222 17.12 -6.28 5.18
N LEU A 223 16.04 -6.84 5.76
CA LEU A 223 16.12 -8.10 6.52
C LEU A 223 16.65 -9.21 5.65
N VAL A 224 16.14 -9.38 4.43
CA VAL A 224 16.59 -10.45 3.52
C VAL A 224 18.05 -10.23 3.13
N GLU A 225 18.45 -9.01 2.76
CA GLU A 225 19.85 -8.70 2.45
C GLU A 225 20.81 -9.10 3.60
N ARG A 226 20.47 -8.72 4.83
CA ARG A 226 21.28 -8.98 6.01
C ARG A 226 21.26 -10.43 6.44
N MET A 227 20.08 -11.04 6.41
CA MET A 227 19.87 -12.44 6.80
C MET A 227 20.58 -13.39 5.85
N ASP A 228 20.42 -13.22 4.53
CA ASP A 228 21.02 -14.13 3.54
C ASP A 228 22.55 -14.00 3.48
N ALA A 229 23.11 -12.92 4.06
CA ALA A 229 24.56 -12.73 4.17
C ALA A 229 25.20 -13.54 5.32
N ALA A 230 24.45 -13.76 6.42
CA ALA A 230 25.03 -14.25 7.68
C ALA A 230 24.23 -15.41 8.33
N HIS A 231 23.02 -15.66 7.90
CA HIS A 231 22.10 -16.61 8.52
C HIS A 231 21.46 -17.54 7.46
N ARG A 232 20.62 -18.48 7.93
CA ARG A 232 19.81 -19.29 7.02
C ARG A 232 18.67 -18.44 6.43
N PRO A 233 18.22 -18.76 5.20
CA PRO A 233 17.10 -18.04 4.57
C PRO A 233 15.77 -18.43 5.20
N TYR A 234 15.49 -17.90 6.38
CA TYR A 234 14.24 -18.17 7.12
C TYR A 234 13.01 -17.63 6.39
N PRO A 235 11.86 -18.32 6.49
CA PRO A 235 10.60 -17.87 5.93
C PRO A 235 10.09 -16.58 6.57
N LEU A 236 9.35 -15.79 5.76
CA LEU A 236 8.85 -14.48 6.12
C LEU A 236 7.31 -14.51 6.30
N HIS A 237 6.84 -13.89 7.38
CA HIS A 237 5.43 -13.62 7.60
C HIS A 237 5.11 -12.16 7.31
N LEU A 238 4.48 -11.88 6.18
CA LEU A 238 4.17 -10.51 5.74
C LEU A 238 2.88 -9.97 6.36
N GLY A 239 2.82 -8.66 6.54
CA GLY A 239 1.60 -7.96 6.94
C GLY A 239 1.85 -6.51 7.31
N VAL A 240 1.00 -5.61 6.82
CA VAL A 240 0.87 -4.25 7.31
C VAL A 240 0.09 -4.31 8.63
N THR A 241 0.52 -3.58 9.66
CA THR A 241 -0.21 -3.47 10.93
C THR A 241 -0.95 -2.14 10.98
N GLU A 242 -1.99 -2.04 11.79
CA GLU A 242 -2.81 -0.82 11.96
C GLU A 242 -3.27 -0.20 10.63
N ALA A 243 -3.58 -1.05 9.64
CA ALA A 243 -3.93 -0.60 8.30
C ALA A 243 -5.28 0.16 8.22
N GLY A 244 -6.11 0.01 9.25
CA GLY A 244 -7.46 0.59 9.33
C GLY A 244 -8.54 -0.36 8.82
N ASP A 245 -9.71 0.19 8.50
CA ASP A 245 -10.89 -0.55 8.03
C ASP A 245 -11.20 -0.26 6.54
N GLY A 246 -12.17 -0.97 6.02
CA GLY A 246 -12.75 -0.73 4.71
C GLY A 246 -11.74 -0.82 3.57
N GLU A 247 -11.87 0.09 2.63
CA GLU A 247 -11.02 0.14 1.43
C GLU A 247 -9.57 0.52 1.77
N ASP A 248 -9.37 1.47 2.69
CA ASP A 248 -8.04 1.96 3.07
C ASP A 248 -7.16 0.85 3.66
N GLY A 249 -7.74 0.02 4.55
CA GLY A 249 -7.04 -1.12 5.14
C GLY A 249 -6.65 -2.18 4.11
N ARG A 250 -7.55 -2.46 3.16
CA ARG A 250 -7.31 -3.39 2.06
C ARG A 250 -6.21 -2.89 1.13
N ILE A 251 -6.24 -1.62 0.76
CA ILE A 251 -5.23 -0.97 -0.08
C ILE A 251 -3.85 -1.02 0.58
N LYS A 252 -3.72 -0.54 1.83
CA LYS A 252 -2.43 -0.56 2.54
C LYS A 252 -1.88 -1.99 2.68
N GLY A 253 -2.75 -2.96 3.04
CA GLY A 253 -2.39 -4.37 3.11
C GLY A 253 -1.91 -4.92 1.76
N ALA A 254 -2.65 -4.65 0.68
CA ALA A 254 -2.30 -5.11 -0.67
C ALA A 254 -1.02 -4.44 -1.20
N ILE A 255 -0.79 -3.14 -0.96
CA ILE A 255 0.45 -2.45 -1.33
C ILE A 255 1.65 -3.10 -0.63
N GLY A 256 1.64 -3.19 0.70
CA GLY A 256 2.81 -3.67 1.45
C GLY A 256 3.10 -5.15 1.20
N ILE A 257 2.07 -6.00 1.27
CA ILE A 257 2.21 -7.44 1.04
C ILE A 257 2.49 -7.73 -0.45
N GLY A 258 1.71 -7.13 -1.35
CA GLY A 258 1.79 -7.39 -2.79
C GLY A 258 3.14 -7.01 -3.39
N THR A 259 3.69 -5.84 -3.04
CA THR A 259 5.02 -5.41 -3.51
C THR A 259 6.11 -6.43 -3.16
N LEU A 260 6.10 -6.95 -1.92
CA LEU A 260 7.08 -7.95 -1.49
C LEU A 260 6.87 -9.30 -2.17
N LEU A 261 5.61 -9.72 -2.36
CA LEU A 261 5.31 -10.95 -3.10
C LEU A 261 5.73 -10.87 -4.56
N LEU A 262 5.62 -9.69 -5.21
CA LEU A 262 6.14 -9.47 -6.56
C LEU A 262 7.68 -9.44 -6.60
N ASP A 263 8.34 -9.03 -5.53
CA ASP A 263 9.79 -9.19 -5.35
C ASP A 263 10.19 -10.66 -5.06
N GLY A 264 9.23 -11.58 -4.97
CA GLY A 264 9.44 -13.00 -4.64
C GLY A 264 9.59 -13.29 -3.15
N LEU A 265 9.28 -12.34 -2.27
CA LEU A 265 9.45 -12.45 -0.82
C LEU A 265 8.10 -12.76 -0.14
N GLY A 266 8.10 -13.73 0.77
CA GLY A 266 6.94 -14.04 1.61
C GLY A 266 6.51 -15.51 1.54
N ASP A 267 6.22 -16.08 2.72
CA ASP A 267 5.86 -17.48 2.89
C ASP A 267 4.54 -17.65 3.65
N THR A 268 4.14 -16.64 4.42
CA THR A 268 2.83 -16.54 5.07
C THR A 268 2.43 -15.09 5.18
N ILE A 269 1.12 -14.81 5.12
CA ILE A 269 0.60 -13.46 5.17
C ILE A 269 -0.53 -13.31 6.18
N ARG A 270 -0.70 -12.09 6.71
CA ARG A 270 -1.91 -11.64 7.38
C ARG A 270 -2.28 -10.25 6.89
N VAL A 271 -3.48 -10.12 6.35
CA VAL A 271 -4.15 -8.83 6.18
C VAL A 271 -4.71 -8.43 7.55
N SER A 272 -4.48 -7.18 7.97
CA SER A 272 -4.97 -6.67 9.27
C SER A 272 -6.02 -5.61 9.01
N LEU A 273 -7.27 -5.88 9.39
CA LEU A 273 -8.40 -4.95 9.25
C LEU A 273 -9.00 -4.64 10.62
N THR A 274 -9.50 -3.41 10.79
CA THR A 274 -10.31 -3.01 11.95
C THR A 274 -11.77 -3.46 11.74
N GLU A 275 -11.93 -4.75 11.43
CA GLU A 275 -13.20 -5.44 11.14
C GLU A 275 -13.16 -6.83 11.81
N ASP A 276 -14.23 -7.59 11.73
CA ASP A 276 -14.18 -8.99 12.18
C ASP A 276 -13.12 -9.76 11.38
N SER A 277 -12.29 -10.52 12.08
CA SER A 277 -11.12 -11.22 11.52
C SER A 277 -11.45 -12.19 10.39
N VAL A 278 -12.68 -12.69 10.29
CA VAL A 278 -13.13 -13.55 9.17
C VAL A 278 -13.07 -12.82 7.83
N TYR A 279 -13.24 -11.50 7.80
CA TYR A 279 -13.14 -10.69 6.59
C TYR A 279 -11.70 -10.47 6.09
N GLU A 280 -10.69 -10.73 6.94
CA GLU A 280 -9.27 -10.69 6.53
C GLU A 280 -8.95 -11.80 5.52
N ILE A 281 -9.57 -12.99 5.66
CA ILE A 281 -9.21 -14.19 4.89
C ILE A 281 -9.55 -14.10 3.40
N PRO A 282 -10.74 -13.64 2.96
CA PRO A 282 -11.01 -13.46 1.52
C PRO A 282 -10.04 -12.48 0.85
N VAL A 283 -9.65 -11.40 1.54
CA VAL A 283 -8.69 -10.41 1.02
C VAL A 283 -7.29 -11.04 0.94
N ALA A 284 -6.86 -11.74 2.00
CA ALA A 284 -5.58 -12.44 2.01
C ALA A 284 -5.50 -13.52 0.92
N ARG A 285 -6.60 -14.25 0.69
CA ARG A 285 -6.70 -15.25 -0.37
C ARG A 285 -6.54 -14.62 -1.75
N ALA A 286 -7.26 -13.54 -2.03
CA ALA A 286 -7.17 -12.84 -3.31
C ALA A 286 -5.74 -12.30 -3.58
N ILE A 287 -5.06 -11.76 -2.56
CA ILE A 287 -3.65 -11.34 -2.64
C ILE A 287 -2.74 -12.55 -2.92
N ALA A 288 -2.92 -13.66 -2.18
CA ALA A 288 -2.10 -14.85 -2.31
C ALA A 288 -2.26 -15.51 -3.68
N ASP A 289 -3.50 -15.71 -4.14
CA ASP A 289 -3.79 -16.35 -5.43
C ASP A 289 -3.22 -15.56 -6.59
N LYS A 290 -3.33 -14.22 -6.53
CA LYS A 290 -2.74 -13.33 -7.54
C LYS A 290 -1.22 -13.45 -7.58
N ALA A 291 -0.55 -13.43 -6.44
CA ALA A 291 0.91 -13.56 -6.38
C ALA A 291 1.38 -14.95 -6.81
N MET A 292 0.72 -16.01 -6.33
CA MET A 292 1.06 -17.38 -6.68
C MET A 292 0.85 -17.72 -8.16
N SER A 293 -0.03 -17.00 -8.87
CA SER A 293 -0.19 -17.17 -10.32
C SER A 293 1.05 -16.75 -11.13
N LEU A 294 1.92 -15.94 -10.54
CA LEU A 294 3.22 -15.54 -11.12
C LEU A 294 4.34 -16.53 -10.78
N TRP A 295 4.15 -17.37 -9.76
CA TRP A 295 5.15 -18.36 -9.39
C TRP A 295 5.14 -19.49 -10.41
N GLY A 296 6.30 -19.82 -10.99
CA GLY A 296 6.40 -20.95 -11.91
C GLY A 296 5.97 -22.26 -11.24
N SER A 297 5.43 -23.18 -12.03
CA SER A 297 4.87 -24.45 -11.57
C SER A 297 5.87 -25.45 -10.99
N THR A 298 7.16 -25.16 -10.99
CA THR A 298 8.20 -26.05 -10.48
C THR A 298 8.94 -25.37 -9.33
N PRO A 299 8.65 -25.75 -8.07
CA PRO A 299 9.56 -25.38 -6.99
C PRO A 299 10.89 -26.07 -7.23
N PRO A 300 12.04 -25.39 -7.09
CA PRO A 300 13.33 -26.02 -7.19
C PRO A 300 13.49 -27.09 -6.11
N PRO A 301 14.18 -28.21 -6.38
CA PRO A 301 14.37 -29.28 -5.42
C PRO A 301 15.05 -28.78 -4.14
N ALA A 302 14.57 -29.27 -3.00
CA ALA A 302 14.95 -28.83 -1.66
C ALA A 302 16.34 -29.26 -1.20
N GLU A 303 17.16 -29.91 -2.04
CA GLU A 303 18.32 -30.69 -1.59
C GLU A 303 19.66 -29.94 -1.56
N ASP A 304 19.79 -28.72 -2.03
CA ASP A 304 21.06 -27.98 -1.92
C ASP A 304 20.86 -26.49 -1.55
N LEU A 305 20.51 -26.25 -0.29
CA LEU A 305 20.53 -24.90 0.30
C LEU A 305 21.95 -24.47 0.75
N ARG A 306 22.99 -25.06 0.22
CA ARG A 306 24.33 -24.50 0.25
C ARG A 306 24.38 -23.37 -0.77
N LEU A 307 25.02 -22.31 -0.38
CA LEU A 307 25.24 -21.02 -1.03
C LEU A 307 25.78 -21.04 -2.50
N ASP A 308 25.62 -22.11 -3.26
CA ASP A 308 25.86 -22.12 -4.69
C ASP A 308 24.70 -21.42 -5.40
N ARG A 309 24.86 -20.12 -5.48
CA ARG A 309 24.08 -19.28 -6.38
C ARG A 309 24.42 -19.71 -7.80
N ASP A 310 23.57 -20.53 -8.43
CA ASP A 310 23.47 -20.45 -9.87
C ASP A 310 23.34 -18.97 -10.24
N PRO A 311 24.15 -18.45 -11.15
CA PRO A 311 23.95 -17.15 -11.71
C PRO A 311 22.70 -17.25 -12.61
N VAL A 312 21.48 -17.36 -12.02
CA VAL A 312 20.32 -16.75 -12.63
C VAL A 312 20.77 -15.33 -12.84
N VAL A 313 20.95 -14.96 -14.10
CA VAL A 313 21.46 -13.68 -14.55
C VAL A 313 20.96 -12.64 -13.56
N ALA A 314 21.75 -12.42 -12.50
CA ALA A 314 21.59 -11.28 -11.64
C ALA A 314 21.80 -10.16 -12.63
N ILE A 315 20.70 -9.65 -13.17
CA ILE A 315 20.69 -8.29 -13.68
C ILE A 315 21.00 -7.55 -12.39
N ASN A 316 22.32 -7.43 -12.17
CA ASN A 316 22.84 -6.67 -11.07
C ASN A 316 22.05 -5.37 -11.12
N PRO A 317 21.32 -4.96 -10.07
CA PRO A 317 20.85 -3.60 -9.98
C PRO A 317 22.13 -2.76 -9.88
N GLY A 318 22.76 -2.60 -11.00
CA GLY A 318 23.94 -1.81 -11.20
C GLY A 318 23.52 -0.34 -11.24
N SER A 319 24.46 0.51 -11.54
CA SER A 319 24.32 1.96 -11.69
C SER A 319 23.17 2.47 -12.60
N TRP A 320 22.37 1.59 -13.16
CA TRP A 320 21.25 1.91 -14.05
C TRP A 320 19.85 1.79 -13.39
N ASP A 321 19.72 1.18 -12.20
CA ASP A 321 18.43 1.16 -11.49
C ASP A 321 18.25 2.49 -10.73
N PRO A 322 17.26 3.32 -11.09
CA PRO A 322 17.06 4.61 -10.44
C PRO A 322 16.43 4.50 -9.04
N VAL A 323 16.06 3.28 -8.63
CA VAL A 323 15.38 3.01 -7.36
C VAL A 323 16.38 2.43 -6.37
N ASP A 324 16.56 3.07 -5.21
CA ASP A 324 17.18 2.43 -4.06
C ASP A 324 16.12 1.58 -3.34
N PRO A 325 16.21 0.24 -3.39
CA PRO A 325 15.19 -0.62 -2.79
C PRO A 325 15.20 -0.60 -1.25
N LEU A 326 16.28 -0.11 -0.65
CA LEU A 326 16.49 -0.10 0.80
C LEU A 326 16.22 1.27 1.43
N HIS A 327 16.27 2.35 0.63
CA HIS A 327 15.97 3.70 1.07
C HIS A 327 15.03 4.39 0.09
N PHE A 328 13.89 4.84 0.60
CA PHE A 328 12.93 5.53 -0.25
C PHE A 328 13.51 6.87 -0.74
N SER A 329 13.53 7.02 -2.06
CA SER A 329 13.74 8.30 -2.73
C SER A 329 12.80 8.40 -3.93
N ARG A 330 12.20 9.56 -4.15
CA ARG A 330 11.42 9.78 -5.36
C ARG A 330 12.36 10.00 -6.54
N ARG A 331 12.07 9.36 -7.69
CA ARG A 331 12.83 9.54 -8.92
C ARG A 331 12.79 11.03 -9.32
N GLU A 332 13.96 11.59 -9.61
CA GLU A 332 14.05 12.92 -10.19
C GLU A 332 13.52 12.94 -11.62
N THR A 333 12.60 13.85 -11.91
CA THR A 333 11.96 13.98 -13.21
C THR A 333 11.93 15.45 -13.65
N THR A 334 11.82 15.67 -14.96
CA THR A 334 11.55 17.01 -15.53
C THR A 334 10.15 17.44 -15.16
N THR A 335 9.97 18.70 -14.77
CA THR A 335 8.62 19.24 -14.50
C THR A 335 7.92 19.60 -15.79
N LEU A 336 6.73 19.04 -16.00
CA LEU A 336 5.82 19.36 -17.11
C LEU A 336 4.64 20.17 -16.59
N GLN A 337 4.43 21.36 -17.13
CA GLN A 337 3.33 22.26 -16.80
C GLN A 337 2.19 22.07 -17.78
N PHE A 338 1.14 21.32 -17.42
CA PHE A 338 -0.01 21.06 -18.29
C PHE A 338 -0.98 22.25 -18.36
N SER A 339 -1.14 22.97 -17.25
CA SER A 339 -1.95 24.19 -17.12
C SER A 339 -1.44 25.00 -15.93
N ASP A 340 -1.94 26.22 -15.71
CA ASP A 340 -1.55 27.07 -14.58
C ASP A 340 -1.71 26.39 -13.20
N ARG A 341 -2.56 25.37 -13.12
CA ARG A 341 -2.89 24.66 -11.85
C ARG A 341 -2.46 23.19 -11.83
N CYS A 342 -1.97 22.66 -12.93
CA CYS A 342 -1.64 21.27 -13.04
C CYS A 342 -0.25 21.06 -13.65
N ALA A 343 0.67 20.54 -12.83
CA ALA A 343 2.01 20.16 -13.24
C ALA A 343 2.36 18.77 -12.71
N ALA A 344 3.18 18.02 -13.44
CA ALA A 344 3.81 16.78 -12.97
C ALA A 344 5.32 16.99 -12.85
N GLY A 345 5.94 16.39 -11.85
CA GLY A 345 7.38 16.52 -11.60
C GLY A 345 7.75 16.16 -10.17
N PRO A 346 9.04 16.25 -9.78
CA PRO A 346 9.54 15.72 -8.52
C PRO A 346 8.94 16.43 -7.29
N GLU A 347 8.71 17.74 -7.37
CA GLU A 347 8.12 18.55 -6.30
C GLU A 347 6.58 18.54 -6.30
N GLN A 348 5.97 17.87 -7.27
CA GLN A 348 4.52 17.81 -7.41
C GLN A 348 3.97 16.47 -6.91
N PRO A 349 2.83 16.44 -6.20
CA PRO A 349 2.17 15.16 -5.94
C PRO A 349 1.75 14.51 -7.27
N PRO A 350 1.75 13.17 -7.35
CA PRO A 350 1.30 12.49 -8.56
C PRO A 350 -0.12 12.90 -8.96
N ARG A 351 -0.35 13.10 -10.25
CA ARG A 351 -1.62 13.57 -10.81
C ARG A 351 -2.55 12.42 -11.14
N VAL A 352 -3.84 12.61 -10.93
CA VAL A 352 -4.87 11.61 -11.19
C VAL A 352 -5.50 11.86 -12.56
N VAL A 353 -5.37 10.87 -13.44
CA VAL A 353 -5.98 10.86 -14.77
C VAL A 353 -7.14 9.85 -14.77
N VAL A 354 -8.30 10.25 -15.27
CA VAL A 354 -9.47 9.40 -15.38
C VAL A 354 -9.73 9.02 -16.84
N ARG A 355 -10.00 7.74 -17.11
CA ARG A 355 -10.48 7.29 -18.41
C ARG A 355 -11.98 7.60 -18.52
N VAL A 356 -12.35 8.29 -19.59
CA VAL A 356 -13.75 8.50 -19.98
C VAL A 356 -14.13 7.36 -20.95
N PRO A 357 -15.28 6.70 -20.77
CA PRO A 357 -15.67 5.54 -21.59
C PRO A 357 -15.70 5.83 -23.10
N GLY A 358 -16.22 6.99 -23.49
CA GLY A 358 -16.28 7.44 -24.88
C GLY A 358 -16.37 8.96 -24.99
N VAL A 359 -16.16 9.51 -26.20
CA VAL A 359 -16.23 10.96 -26.42
C VAL A 359 -17.62 11.53 -26.09
N HIS A 360 -18.67 10.76 -26.32
CA HIS A 360 -20.06 11.13 -26.01
C HIS A 360 -20.35 11.15 -24.49
N ASP A 361 -19.59 10.41 -23.70
CA ASP A 361 -19.78 10.30 -22.26
C ASP A 361 -19.10 11.43 -21.48
N LEU A 362 -18.33 12.30 -22.16
CA LEU A 362 -17.54 13.35 -21.52
C LEU A 362 -18.38 14.28 -20.64
N ALA A 363 -19.51 14.77 -21.19
CA ALA A 363 -20.42 15.65 -20.46
C ALA A 363 -21.10 14.95 -19.27
N GLN A 364 -21.54 13.72 -19.46
CA GLN A 364 -22.17 12.92 -18.41
C GLN A 364 -21.16 12.58 -17.29
N THR A 365 -19.94 12.23 -17.68
CA THR A 365 -18.85 11.96 -16.72
C THR A 365 -18.55 13.20 -15.87
N ALA A 366 -18.41 14.37 -16.49
CA ALA A 366 -18.18 15.61 -15.75
C ALA A 366 -19.34 15.97 -14.81
N ALA A 367 -20.60 15.76 -15.23
CA ALA A 367 -21.78 15.91 -14.38
C ALA A 367 -21.76 14.94 -13.20
N GLY A 368 -21.29 13.68 -13.39
CA GLY A 368 -21.12 12.69 -12.35
C GLY A 368 -20.11 13.13 -11.28
N PHE A 369 -19.00 13.74 -11.67
CA PHE A 369 -18.03 14.31 -10.72
C PHE A 369 -18.60 15.45 -9.89
N ALA A 370 -19.37 16.36 -10.51
CA ALA A 370 -20.03 17.44 -9.82
C ALA A 370 -21.07 16.92 -8.81
N ALA A 371 -21.89 15.94 -9.22
CA ALA A 371 -22.88 15.30 -8.35
C ALA A 371 -22.23 14.54 -7.17
N ALA A 372 -21.05 13.96 -7.37
CA ALA A 372 -20.29 13.25 -6.35
C ALA A 372 -19.46 14.17 -5.43
N SER A 373 -19.54 15.49 -5.60
CA SER A 373 -18.78 16.50 -4.82
C SER A 373 -17.27 16.21 -4.77
N MET A 374 -16.68 15.96 -5.93
CA MET A 374 -15.28 15.58 -6.08
C MET A 374 -14.30 16.77 -6.07
N ASP A 375 -14.67 17.91 -5.50
CA ASP A 375 -13.88 19.16 -5.53
C ASP A 375 -12.49 19.00 -4.90
N GLU A 376 -12.38 18.21 -3.84
CA GLU A 376 -11.10 17.96 -3.16
C GLU A 376 -10.27 16.83 -3.79
N THR A 377 -10.91 15.97 -4.56
CA THR A 377 -10.30 14.83 -5.27
C THR A 377 -10.70 14.82 -6.74
N PRO A 378 -10.42 15.90 -7.49
CA PRO A 378 -10.84 16.03 -8.89
C PRO A 378 -10.08 15.10 -9.80
N ALA A 379 -10.66 14.75 -10.97
CA ALA A 379 -9.87 14.28 -12.08
C ALA A 379 -9.01 15.44 -12.61
N GLU A 380 -7.68 15.29 -12.55
CA GLU A 380 -6.75 16.33 -12.99
C GLU A 380 -6.39 16.19 -14.49
N GLY A 381 -6.60 15.00 -15.05
CA GLY A 381 -6.51 14.72 -16.47
C GLY A 381 -7.68 13.84 -16.93
N TRP A 382 -8.12 14.02 -18.15
CA TRP A 382 -9.22 13.28 -18.77
C TRP A 382 -8.70 12.52 -19.98
N LEU A 383 -8.72 11.19 -19.95
CA LEU A 383 -8.20 10.32 -21.01
C LEU A 383 -9.35 9.81 -21.89
N LEU A 384 -9.28 10.07 -23.19
CA LEU A 384 -10.19 9.61 -24.22
C LEU A 384 -9.45 8.76 -25.25
N SER A 385 -10.04 7.64 -25.63
CA SER A 385 -9.57 6.85 -26.79
C SER A 385 -10.11 7.43 -28.08
N ILE A 386 -9.22 7.62 -29.05
CA ILE A 386 -9.53 8.14 -30.40
C ILE A 386 -9.12 7.07 -31.43
N PRO A 387 -10.04 6.18 -31.81
CA PRO A 387 -9.76 5.08 -32.73
C PRO A 387 -9.59 5.53 -34.19
N ASP A 388 -10.19 6.65 -34.57
CA ASP A 388 -10.21 7.17 -35.94
C ASP A 388 -10.40 8.69 -36.00
N ALA A 389 -10.23 9.25 -37.19
CA ALA A 389 -10.38 10.69 -37.44
C ALA A 389 -11.82 11.19 -37.29
N GLU A 390 -12.83 10.34 -37.48
CA GLU A 390 -14.24 10.70 -37.28
C GLU A 390 -14.54 10.95 -35.80
N THR A 391 -14.06 10.08 -34.92
CA THR A 391 -14.15 10.24 -33.46
C THR A 391 -13.45 11.53 -32.98
N LEU A 392 -12.31 11.90 -33.61
CA LEU A 392 -11.61 13.15 -33.29
C LEU A 392 -12.46 14.38 -33.71
N LEU A 393 -13.09 14.36 -34.86
CA LEU A 393 -14.00 15.43 -35.33
C LEU A 393 -15.24 15.52 -34.43
N GLU A 394 -15.76 14.40 -33.97
CA GLU A 394 -16.91 14.38 -33.05
C GLU A 394 -16.55 14.98 -31.70
N LEU A 395 -15.39 14.63 -31.17
CA LEU A 395 -14.86 15.25 -29.94
C LEU A 395 -14.76 16.78 -30.11
N GLN A 396 -14.25 17.26 -31.25
CA GLN A 396 -14.18 18.70 -31.53
C GLN A 396 -15.56 19.37 -31.49
N ARG A 397 -16.58 18.73 -32.09
CA ARG A 397 -17.95 19.25 -32.05
C ARG A 397 -18.49 19.31 -30.60
N ILE A 398 -18.24 18.29 -29.82
CA ILE A 398 -18.66 18.23 -28.39
C ILE A 398 -17.98 19.36 -27.60
N LEU A 399 -16.67 19.51 -27.73
CA LEU A 399 -15.90 20.56 -27.03
C LEU A 399 -16.35 21.97 -27.48
N SER A 400 -16.61 22.18 -28.77
CA SER A 400 -17.11 23.45 -29.28
C SER A 400 -18.50 23.80 -28.73
N LYS A 401 -19.40 22.83 -28.61
CA LYS A 401 -20.71 23.01 -27.95
C LYS A 401 -20.55 23.37 -26.46
N LEU A 402 -19.67 22.67 -25.75
CA LEU A 402 -19.39 22.95 -24.33
C LEU A 402 -18.81 24.36 -24.13
N ALA A 403 -17.98 24.85 -25.06
CA ALA A 403 -17.42 26.20 -25.04
C ALA A 403 -18.47 27.31 -25.23
N GLN A 404 -19.52 27.05 -26.00
CA GLN A 404 -20.57 28.03 -26.30
C GLN A 404 -21.64 28.17 -25.21
N LEU A 405 -21.68 27.28 -24.25
CA LEU A 405 -22.63 27.38 -23.14
C LEU A 405 -22.33 28.64 -22.27
N PRO A 406 -23.33 29.45 -21.93
CA PRO A 406 -23.10 30.68 -21.15
C PRO A 406 -22.55 30.35 -19.76
N VAL A 407 -21.53 31.08 -19.36
CA VAL A 407 -21.03 31.02 -17.97
C VAL A 407 -22.14 31.58 -17.07
N ALA A 408 -22.59 30.81 -16.09
CA ALA A 408 -23.57 31.30 -15.12
C ALA A 408 -22.84 32.30 -14.19
N ASP A 409 -23.00 33.60 -14.46
CA ASP A 409 -22.73 34.63 -13.46
C ASP A 409 -23.63 34.32 -12.26
N GLY A 410 -23.10 34.17 -11.06
CA GLY A 410 -23.80 33.75 -9.84
C GLY A 410 -25.06 34.57 -9.43
N ARG A 411 -25.78 35.12 -10.39
CA ARG A 411 -27.08 35.79 -10.26
C ARG A 411 -28.17 34.86 -10.76
N ALA A 412 -29.17 34.64 -9.91
CA ALA A 412 -30.39 33.90 -10.23
C ALA A 412 -30.98 34.39 -11.56
N ARG A 413 -31.12 33.51 -12.57
CA ARG A 413 -31.83 33.79 -13.83
C ARG A 413 -33.33 33.68 -13.62
N PRO A 414 -34.13 34.52 -14.32
CA PRO A 414 -35.58 34.36 -14.34
C PRO A 414 -35.96 33.04 -15.01
N VAL A 415 -36.96 32.41 -14.47
CA VAL A 415 -37.62 31.20 -14.99
C VAL A 415 -38.08 31.45 -16.44
N GLY A 416 -37.55 30.72 -17.41
CA GLY A 416 -37.98 30.78 -18.80
C GLY A 416 -36.92 30.82 -19.89
N ALA A 417 -35.62 30.71 -19.57
CA ALA A 417 -34.58 30.65 -20.60
C ALA A 417 -34.36 29.18 -21.06
N PRO A 418 -34.05 28.95 -22.38
CA PRO A 418 -33.80 27.58 -22.88
C PRO A 418 -32.56 26.97 -22.22
N GLY A 419 -32.72 25.80 -21.70
CA GLY A 419 -31.76 25.01 -20.91
C GLY A 419 -32.37 24.72 -19.53
N THR A 420 -32.93 23.54 -19.37
CA THR A 420 -33.51 23.11 -18.10
C THR A 420 -32.41 22.80 -17.07
N PRO A 421 -32.65 22.91 -15.75
CA PRO A 421 -31.70 22.54 -14.70
C PRO A 421 -31.20 21.10 -14.80
N ASP A 422 -31.84 20.26 -15.59
CA ASP A 422 -31.52 18.85 -15.83
C ASP A 422 -30.61 18.63 -17.05
N ASP A 423 -30.22 19.67 -17.79
CA ASP A 423 -29.23 19.55 -18.86
C ASP A 423 -27.85 19.29 -18.27
N PRO A 424 -27.21 18.14 -18.57
CA PRO A 424 -25.89 17.82 -18.07
C PRO A 424 -24.84 18.90 -18.34
N ALA A 425 -24.94 19.58 -19.49
CA ALA A 425 -24.03 20.65 -19.88
C ALA A 425 -24.19 21.92 -19.00
N VAL A 426 -25.38 22.19 -18.48
CA VAL A 426 -25.64 23.28 -17.54
C VAL A 426 -25.10 22.97 -16.15
N ARG A 427 -25.19 21.71 -15.71
CA ARG A 427 -24.64 21.24 -14.42
C ARG A 427 -23.10 21.33 -14.37
N ILE A 428 -22.40 21.06 -15.47
CA ILE A 428 -20.93 21.17 -15.54
C ILE A 428 -20.48 22.60 -15.22
N ARG A 429 -21.16 23.60 -15.76
CA ARG A 429 -20.78 25.02 -15.58
C ARG A 429 -21.25 25.63 -14.26
N GLN A 430 -22.29 25.08 -13.63
CA GLN A 430 -22.69 25.48 -12.26
C GLN A 430 -21.72 24.98 -11.20
N ALA A 431 -21.03 23.85 -11.43
CA ALA A 431 -19.97 23.35 -10.57
C ALA A 431 -18.71 24.22 -10.58
N ASP A 432 -18.39 24.81 -11.74
CA ASP A 432 -17.21 25.70 -11.91
C ASP A 432 -17.37 27.09 -11.27
N SER A 433 -18.59 27.55 -10.99
CA SER A 433 -18.82 28.91 -10.47
C SER A 433 -18.38 29.14 -9.03
N ARG A 434 -17.99 28.10 -8.29
CA ARG A 434 -17.49 28.19 -6.90
C ARG A 434 -15.98 28.34 -6.78
N GLY A 435 -15.23 28.23 -7.88
CA GLY A 435 -13.80 28.47 -7.93
C GLY A 435 -13.45 29.15 -9.23
N SER A 436 -13.24 30.47 -9.22
CA SER A 436 -12.86 31.35 -10.33
C SER A 436 -11.99 30.67 -11.40
N ILE A 437 -12.59 30.05 -12.41
CA ILE A 437 -11.91 29.55 -13.61
C ILE A 437 -12.53 30.28 -14.79
N GLY A 438 -11.67 30.86 -15.64
CA GLY A 438 -12.08 31.53 -16.86
C GLY A 438 -12.89 30.63 -17.78
N ALA A 439 -13.80 31.21 -18.53
CA ALA A 439 -14.73 30.53 -19.42
C ALA A 439 -14.07 29.39 -20.20
N GLY A 440 -14.55 28.17 -20.02
CA GLY A 440 -14.40 27.10 -20.99
C GLY A 440 -13.53 25.90 -20.65
N ALA A 441 -12.97 25.75 -19.44
CA ALA A 441 -12.13 24.59 -19.09
C ALA A 441 -12.94 23.38 -18.61
N LEU A 442 -12.57 22.17 -19.05
CA LEU A 442 -12.97 20.95 -18.37
C LEU A 442 -12.43 21.00 -16.93
N PRO A 443 -13.19 20.50 -15.92
CA PRO A 443 -12.66 20.41 -14.57
C PRO A 443 -11.38 19.58 -14.57
N GLY A 444 -10.26 20.13 -14.09
CA GLY A 444 -9.12 19.29 -13.74
C GLY A 444 -7.80 19.48 -14.45
N GLY A 445 -7.59 20.30 -15.40
CA GLY A 445 -6.22 20.65 -15.83
C GLY A 445 -5.81 20.29 -17.25
N PHE A 446 -5.99 19.04 -17.76
CA PHE A 446 -5.63 18.69 -19.13
C PHE A 446 -6.48 17.57 -19.74
N LEU A 447 -6.51 17.53 -21.09
CA LEU A 447 -7.13 16.46 -21.85
C LEU A 447 -6.04 15.56 -22.46
N ALA A 448 -6.16 14.26 -22.23
CA ALA A 448 -5.29 13.25 -22.83
C ALA A 448 -6.05 12.50 -23.94
N LEU A 449 -5.44 12.38 -25.10
CA LEU A 449 -6.00 11.68 -26.27
C LEU A 449 -5.13 10.46 -26.58
N GLU A 450 -5.66 9.26 -26.37
CA GLU A 450 -5.02 8.01 -26.78
C GLU A 450 -5.34 7.74 -28.24
N LEU A 451 -4.37 8.00 -29.08
CA LEU A 451 -4.55 7.97 -30.53
C LEU A 451 -4.22 6.59 -31.12
N ALA A 452 -5.12 6.05 -31.94
CA ALA A 452 -4.81 4.91 -32.80
C ALA A 452 -3.70 5.25 -33.80
N GLN A 453 -2.99 4.21 -34.29
CA GLN A 453 -1.90 4.38 -35.26
C GLN A 453 -2.35 4.98 -36.60
N SER A 454 -3.62 4.88 -36.95
CA SER A 454 -4.24 5.47 -38.14
C SER A 454 -4.36 6.99 -38.11
N ILE A 455 -4.33 7.60 -36.89
CA ILE A 455 -4.44 9.06 -36.75
C ILE A 455 -3.10 9.70 -37.12
N THR A 456 -3.15 10.70 -37.97
CA THR A 456 -1.98 11.44 -38.45
C THR A 456 -1.81 12.77 -37.73
N ILE A 457 -0.60 13.34 -37.81
CA ILE A 457 -0.33 14.71 -37.36
C ILE A 457 -1.25 15.71 -38.07
N GLY A 458 -1.56 15.47 -39.38
CA GLY A 458 -2.46 16.33 -40.15
C GLY A 458 -3.90 16.30 -39.64
N ASP A 459 -4.36 15.18 -39.09
CA ASP A 459 -5.69 15.09 -38.46
C ASP A 459 -5.73 15.90 -37.18
N LEU A 460 -4.71 15.75 -36.32
CA LEU A 460 -4.62 16.47 -35.04
C LEU A 460 -4.34 17.97 -35.22
N ALA A 461 -3.61 18.38 -36.29
CA ALA A 461 -3.35 19.78 -36.59
C ALA A 461 -4.63 20.59 -36.94
N ARG A 462 -5.69 19.89 -37.35
CA ARG A 462 -7.01 20.48 -37.60
C ARG A 462 -7.89 20.55 -36.35
N PHE A 463 -7.47 19.90 -35.28
CA PHE A 463 -8.19 19.85 -34.03
C PHE A 463 -7.88 21.10 -33.19
N GLU A 464 -8.88 21.96 -33.01
CA GLU A 464 -8.76 23.16 -32.17
C GLU A 464 -9.37 22.92 -30.79
N PRO A 465 -8.55 22.72 -29.75
CA PRO A 465 -9.06 22.51 -28.42
C PRO A 465 -9.54 23.82 -27.79
N ALA A 466 -10.68 24.32 -28.20
CA ALA A 466 -11.25 25.61 -27.75
C ALA A 466 -11.53 25.65 -26.24
N VAL A 467 -11.42 24.52 -25.52
CA VAL A 467 -11.92 24.38 -24.13
C VAL A 467 -10.85 23.91 -23.13
N CYS A 468 -9.72 23.36 -23.58
CA CYS A 468 -8.83 22.61 -22.67
C CYS A 468 -7.34 23.00 -22.74
N GLY A 469 -6.94 24.02 -23.40
CA GLY A 469 -5.52 24.46 -23.44
C GLY A 469 -4.60 23.39 -24.05
N SER A 470 -3.59 22.93 -23.29
CA SER A 470 -2.64 21.93 -23.76
C SER A 470 -3.23 20.52 -23.75
N LEU A 471 -2.95 19.75 -24.82
CA LEU A 471 -3.29 18.33 -24.93
C LEU A 471 -2.11 17.47 -24.48
N VAL A 472 -2.40 16.27 -23.96
CA VAL A 472 -1.45 15.17 -23.84
C VAL A 472 -1.81 14.12 -24.87
N VAL A 473 -1.00 14.01 -25.92
CA VAL A 473 -1.16 13.00 -26.97
C VAL A 473 -0.52 11.70 -26.50
N CYS A 474 -1.29 10.65 -26.31
CA CYS A 474 -0.79 9.32 -25.93
C CYS A 474 -0.76 8.42 -27.17
N ARG A 475 0.42 7.89 -27.50
CA ARG A 475 0.61 7.07 -28.68
C ARG A 475 1.70 6.03 -28.47
N TRP A 476 1.51 4.84 -29.10
CA TRP A 476 2.48 3.77 -29.09
C TRP A 476 3.66 4.05 -30.03
N PHE A 477 4.89 3.79 -29.53
CA PHE A 477 6.13 3.82 -30.30
C PHE A 477 7.03 2.64 -29.96
N ASP A 478 7.78 2.18 -30.97
CA ASP A 478 8.81 1.16 -30.89
C ASP A 478 10.01 1.52 -31.78
N ALA A 479 11.00 0.64 -31.88
CA ALA A 479 12.20 0.87 -32.66
C ALA A 479 11.90 1.16 -34.15
N SER A 480 10.85 0.58 -34.71
CA SER A 480 10.47 0.77 -36.14
C SER A 480 9.85 2.14 -36.42
N THR A 481 9.35 2.81 -35.38
CA THR A 481 8.62 4.09 -35.45
C THR A 481 9.44 5.29 -34.95
N ALA A 482 10.77 5.19 -34.85
CA ALA A 482 11.65 6.26 -34.34
C ALA A 482 11.53 7.58 -35.14
N ALA A 483 11.41 7.50 -36.46
CA ALA A 483 11.20 8.69 -37.30
C ALA A 483 9.83 9.34 -37.04
N GLU A 484 8.80 8.54 -36.86
CA GLU A 484 7.46 9.00 -36.52
C GLU A 484 7.44 9.66 -35.11
N LEU A 485 8.13 9.07 -34.12
CA LEU A 485 8.32 9.66 -32.80
C LEU A 485 8.93 11.06 -32.91
N THR A 486 9.96 11.25 -33.73
CA THR A 486 10.59 12.55 -33.95
C THR A 486 9.60 13.57 -34.54
N ALA A 487 8.80 13.16 -35.51
CA ALA A 487 7.79 14.03 -36.10
C ALA A 487 6.70 14.44 -35.09
N TRP A 488 6.17 13.50 -34.32
CA TRP A 488 5.18 13.77 -33.28
C TRP A 488 5.72 14.66 -32.17
N ALA A 489 6.95 14.42 -31.70
CA ALA A 489 7.59 15.27 -30.70
C ALA A 489 7.80 16.71 -31.20
N GLY A 490 8.20 16.87 -32.47
CA GLY A 490 8.28 18.17 -33.13
C GLY A 490 6.93 18.90 -33.21
N PHE A 491 5.88 18.17 -33.56
CA PHE A 491 4.53 18.71 -33.65
C PHE A 491 4.01 19.19 -32.27
N VAL A 492 4.06 18.34 -31.23
CA VAL A 492 3.54 18.70 -29.91
C VAL A 492 4.32 19.88 -29.30
N ARG A 493 5.63 19.98 -29.59
CA ARG A 493 6.45 21.11 -29.14
C ARG A 493 6.02 22.40 -29.85
N ALA A 494 5.82 22.36 -31.16
CA ALA A 494 5.37 23.51 -31.94
C ALA A 494 3.98 23.99 -31.55
N SER A 495 3.09 23.06 -31.20
CA SER A 495 1.69 23.32 -30.82
C SER A 495 1.47 23.61 -29.34
N GLY A 496 2.51 23.53 -28.51
CA GLY A 496 2.38 23.71 -27.05
C GLY A 496 1.73 22.52 -26.33
N HIS A 497 1.66 21.35 -26.98
CA HIS A 497 1.10 20.10 -26.42
C HIS A 497 2.17 19.23 -25.77
N PHE A 498 1.78 18.04 -25.27
CA PHE A 498 2.66 17.05 -24.66
C PHE A 498 2.50 15.71 -25.36
N LEU A 499 3.55 14.87 -25.34
CA LEU A 499 3.53 13.53 -25.91
C LEU A 499 3.77 12.49 -24.80
N ALA A 500 2.77 11.66 -24.55
CA ALA A 500 2.89 10.46 -23.74
C ALA A 500 3.32 9.30 -24.67
N ILE A 501 4.56 8.92 -24.55
CA ILE A 501 5.17 7.81 -25.30
C ILE A 501 4.76 6.51 -24.60
N ASP A 502 3.81 5.79 -25.21
CA ASP A 502 3.46 4.45 -24.78
C ASP A 502 4.43 3.46 -25.45
N THR A 503 5.22 2.75 -24.65
CA THR A 503 6.26 1.87 -25.17
C THR A 503 6.64 0.81 -24.16
N ARG A 504 7.37 -0.21 -24.59
CA ARG A 504 7.94 -1.24 -23.71
C ARG A 504 9.38 -0.90 -23.32
N PRO A 505 9.84 -1.32 -22.13
CA PRO A 505 11.21 -1.09 -21.70
C PRO A 505 12.28 -1.57 -22.70
N GLU A 506 12.01 -2.68 -23.39
CA GLU A 506 12.93 -3.30 -24.36
C GLU A 506 13.14 -2.46 -25.62
N GLU A 507 12.24 -1.55 -25.93
CA GLU A 507 12.32 -0.66 -27.10
C GLU A 507 13.21 0.57 -26.83
N ILE A 508 13.35 0.98 -25.57
CA ILE A 508 14.08 2.20 -25.18
C ILE A 508 15.55 2.22 -25.66
N PRO A 509 16.34 1.12 -25.57
CA PRO A 509 17.71 1.13 -26.07
C PRO A 509 17.82 1.51 -27.55
N ALA A 510 16.92 1.03 -28.39
CA ALA A 510 16.89 1.36 -29.82
C ALA A 510 16.40 2.80 -30.09
N LEU A 511 15.64 3.38 -29.19
CA LEU A 511 15.15 4.76 -29.26
C LEU A 511 16.08 5.77 -28.56
N ALA A 512 17.15 5.32 -27.88
CA ALA A 512 17.94 6.15 -26.97
C ALA A 512 18.57 7.38 -27.64
N ASP A 513 19.08 7.26 -28.87
CA ASP A 513 19.68 8.40 -29.59
C ASP A 513 18.60 9.41 -29.99
N THR A 514 17.43 8.93 -30.42
CA THR A 514 16.28 9.78 -30.73
C THR A 514 15.82 10.53 -29.48
N LEU A 515 15.68 9.84 -28.35
CA LEU A 515 15.25 10.44 -27.09
C LEU A 515 16.24 11.51 -26.59
N ARG A 516 17.56 11.24 -26.68
CA ARG A 516 18.59 12.23 -26.34
C ARG A 516 18.53 13.49 -27.21
N ALA A 517 18.29 13.31 -28.51
CA ALA A 517 18.14 14.42 -29.44
C ALA A 517 16.87 15.24 -29.19
N LEU A 518 15.78 14.58 -28.76
CA LEU A 518 14.52 15.24 -28.43
C LEU A 518 14.57 15.98 -27.09
N GLY A 519 15.31 15.44 -26.09
CA GLY A 519 15.24 15.92 -24.71
C GLY A 519 13.89 15.61 -24.06
N ASP A 520 13.73 15.96 -22.79
CA ASP A 520 12.55 15.62 -21.97
C ASP A 520 11.45 16.68 -22.01
N ASP A 521 11.70 17.80 -22.66
CA ASP A 521 10.72 18.87 -22.74
C ASP A 521 9.44 18.39 -23.45
N ARG A 522 8.31 18.42 -22.73
CA ARG A 522 6.97 17.96 -23.18
C ARG A 522 6.82 16.46 -23.44
N LEU A 523 7.77 15.62 -22.99
CA LEU A 523 7.67 14.17 -23.10
C LEU A 523 7.34 13.54 -21.74
N LEU A 524 6.50 12.49 -21.74
CA LEU A 524 6.28 11.59 -20.61
C LEU A 524 6.14 10.15 -21.15
N PHE A 525 6.34 9.17 -20.28
CA PHE A 525 6.34 7.76 -20.67
C PHE A 525 5.30 6.95 -19.94
N THR A 526 4.80 5.90 -20.61
CA THR A 526 3.90 4.92 -20.01
C THR A 526 4.13 3.53 -20.62
N VAL A 527 3.60 2.51 -19.92
CA VAL A 527 3.50 1.12 -20.40
C VAL A 527 2.03 0.71 -20.28
N SER A 528 1.27 0.73 -21.36
CA SER A 528 -0.15 0.34 -21.35
C SER A 528 -0.38 -1.15 -21.55
N ARG A 529 0.63 -1.88 -22.05
CA ARG A 529 0.57 -3.32 -22.37
C ARG A 529 1.94 -3.99 -22.25
N LEU A 530 1.95 -5.19 -21.72
CA LEU A 530 3.15 -6.03 -21.62
C LEU A 530 3.38 -6.81 -22.92
N LYS A 531 4.65 -7.17 -23.19
CA LYS A 531 5.01 -8.13 -24.22
C LYS A 531 4.89 -9.53 -23.63
N ASN A 532 3.97 -10.34 -24.11
CA ASN A 532 3.78 -11.75 -23.79
C ASN A 532 4.05 -12.16 -22.32
N HIS A 533 3.24 -13.05 -21.84
CA HIS A 533 3.25 -13.57 -20.46
C HIS A 533 4.44 -14.53 -20.22
N ALA A 534 5.67 -14.03 -20.18
CA ALA A 534 6.76 -14.79 -19.61
C ALA A 534 6.44 -15.10 -18.13
N VAL A 535 6.79 -16.30 -17.67
CA VAL A 535 6.61 -16.70 -16.28
C VAL A 535 7.22 -15.63 -15.36
N GLY A 536 6.45 -15.14 -14.41
CA GLY A 536 6.88 -14.12 -13.45
C GLY A 536 6.87 -12.69 -13.98
N ALA A 537 6.54 -12.43 -15.26
CA ALA A 537 6.45 -11.08 -15.79
C ALA A 537 5.21 -10.35 -15.24
N HIS A 538 5.37 -9.08 -14.89
CA HIS A 538 4.30 -8.23 -14.37
C HIS A 538 4.57 -6.75 -14.64
N ALA A 539 3.51 -5.94 -14.66
CA ALA A 539 3.60 -4.52 -15.03
C ALA A 539 4.49 -3.70 -14.07
N LEU A 540 4.49 -3.98 -12.77
CA LEU A 540 5.37 -3.31 -11.81
C LEU A 540 6.84 -3.48 -12.21
N GLY A 541 7.27 -4.69 -12.60
CA GLY A 541 8.61 -4.95 -13.09
C GLY A 541 8.91 -4.22 -14.41
N ALA A 542 7.93 -4.15 -15.32
CA ALA A 542 8.09 -3.42 -16.59
C ALA A 542 8.28 -1.91 -16.37
N TYR A 543 7.53 -1.29 -15.46
CA TYR A 543 7.74 0.13 -15.12
C TYR A 543 9.08 0.39 -14.41
N ARG A 544 9.55 -0.52 -13.56
CA ARG A 544 10.90 -0.45 -12.98
C ARG A 544 11.96 -0.51 -14.07
N ALA A 545 11.81 -1.45 -15.02
CA ALA A 545 12.71 -1.58 -16.16
C ALA A 545 12.66 -0.34 -17.07
N LEU A 546 11.47 0.21 -17.35
CA LEU A 546 11.31 1.46 -18.09
C LEU A 546 12.10 2.60 -17.43
N ALA A 547 11.94 2.79 -16.13
CA ALA A 547 12.65 3.83 -15.38
C ALA A 547 14.18 3.67 -15.48
N GLY A 548 14.68 2.43 -15.41
CA GLY A 548 16.09 2.11 -15.59
C GLY A 548 16.60 2.39 -17.01
N GLN A 549 15.85 1.98 -18.02
CA GLN A 549 16.20 2.24 -19.42
C GLN A 549 16.18 3.73 -19.76
N LEU A 550 15.22 4.50 -19.21
CA LEU A 550 15.20 5.95 -19.35
C LEU A 550 16.43 6.61 -18.73
N LEU A 551 16.87 6.13 -17.55
CA LEU A 551 18.09 6.62 -16.93
C LEU A 551 19.30 6.38 -17.84
N LEU A 552 19.44 5.19 -18.42
CA LEU A 552 20.52 4.86 -19.37
C LEU A 552 20.45 5.69 -20.65
N ALA A 553 19.25 6.00 -21.13
CA ALA A 553 19.04 6.89 -22.28
C ALA A 553 19.31 8.36 -21.95
N GLY A 554 19.54 8.71 -20.66
CA GLY A 554 19.72 10.09 -20.22
C GLY A 554 18.43 10.89 -20.08
N SER A 555 17.27 10.22 -20.04
CA SER A 555 15.96 10.86 -19.93
C SER A 555 15.47 10.94 -18.48
N ARG A 556 14.99 12.13 -18.09
CA ARG A 556 14.29 12.40 -16.83
C ARG A 556 12.79 12.67 -17.06
N ALA A 557 12.24 12.28 -18.19
CA ALA A 557 10.82 12.47 -18.49
C ALA A 557 9.94 11.79 -17.42
N PRO A 558 8.81 12.41 -17.03
CA PRO A 558 7.84 11.84 -16.09
C PRO A 558 7.28 10.50 -16.54
N ILE A 559 6.84 9.68 -15.58
CA ILE A 559 6.22 8.38 -15.83
C ILE A 559 4.74 8.44 -15.42
N TRP A 560 3.87 8.04 -16.35
CA TRP A 560 2.45 7.85 -16.11
C TRP A 560 2.17 6.36 -15.88
N ILE A 561 1.77 6.00 -14.67
CA ILE A 561 1.37 4.63 -14.32
C ILE A 561 -0.08 4.42 -14.77
N ARG A 562 -0.28 3.51 -15.71
CA ARG A 562 -1.59 3.13 -16.23
C ARG A 562 -1.97 1.73 -15.77
N ASN A 563 -3.02 1.62 -14.97
CA ASN A 563 -3.56 0.34 -14.54
C ASN A 563 -4.63 -0.11 -15.54
N THR A 564 -4.18 -0.75 -16.63
CA THR A 564 -5.03 -1.25 -17.72
C THR A 564 -5.32 -2.75 -17.56
N ALA A 565 -6.35 -3.26 -18.21
CA ALA A 565 -6.64 -4.69 -18.24
C ALA A 565 -5.49 -5.49 -18.89
N ALA A 566 -4.78 -4.92 -19.85
CA ALA A 566 -3.62 -5.55 -20.52
C ALA A 566 -2.39 -5.66 -19.61
N ASN A 567 -2.34 -4.91 -18.51
CA ASN A 567 -1.28 -4.92 -17.51
C ASN A 567 -1.63 -5.76 -16.28
N ALA A 568 -2.86 -6.26 -16.17
CA ALA A 568 -3.31 -7.01 -15.02
C ALA A 568 -2.59 -8.37 -14.92
N VAL A 569 -2.17 -8.71 -13.70
CA VAL A 569 -1.58 -10.04 -13.40
C VAL A 569 -2.62 -11.13 -13.61
N ARG A 570 -3.86 -10.86 -13.23
CA ARG A 570 -4.99 -11.78 -13.39
C ARG A 570 -6.25 -10.97 -13.67
N ASP A 571 -6.99 -11.37 -14.69
CA ASP A 571 -8.29 -10.80 -14.96
C ASP A 571 -9.28 -11.22 -13.85
N ASP A 572 -9.69 -10.26 -13.05
CA ASP A 572 -10.66 -10.43 -11.97
C ASP A 572 -11.70 -9.32 -12.11
N SER A 573 -12.92 -9.69 -12.48
CA SER A 573 -14.02 -8.77 -12.73
C SER A 573 -14.58 -8.10 -11.47
N GLY A 574 -14.25 -8.63 -10.28
CA GLY A 574 -14.71 -8.12 -8.99
C GLY A 574 -14.00 -6.83 -8.56
N TYR A 575 -14.69 -5.97 -7.80
CA TYR A 575 -14.09 -4.73 -7.28
C TYR A 575 -12.85 -5.00 -6.41
N LEU A 576 -12.91 -6.02 -5.55
CA LEU A 576 -11.76 -6.42 -4.72
C LEU A 576 -10.54 -6.80 -5.57
N GLY A 577 -10.75 -7.53 -6.67
CA GLY A 577 -9.68 -7.91 -7.59
C GLY A 577 -9.03 -6.70 -8.26
N ARG A 578 -9.83 -5.74 -8.73
CA ARG A 578 -9.34 -4.47 -9.31
C ARG A 578 -8.60 -3.61 -8.29
N LEU A 579 -9.09 -3.54 -7.05
CA LEU A 579 -8.43 -2.84 -5.95
C LEU A 579 -7.05 -3.46 -5.65
N ILE A 580 -6.97 -4.78 -5.55
CA ILE A 580 -5.70 -5.49 -5.29
C ILE A 580 -4.74 -5.29 -6.47
N GLU A 581 -5.21 -5.40 -7.72
CA GLU A 581 -4.41 -5.20 -8.91
C GLU A 581 -3.79 -3.80 -8.94
N SER A 582 -4.61 -2.77 -8.76
CA SER A 582 -4.12 -1.38 -8.75
C SER A 582 -3.22 -1.10 -7.54
N SER A 583 -3.44 -1.75 -6.40
CA SER A 583 -2.56 -1.67 -5.24
C SER A 583 -1.19 -2.30 -5.51
N PHE A 584 -1.13 -3.44 -6.18
CA PHE A 584 0.11 -4.12 -6.57
C PHE A 584 0.93 -3.23 -7.52
N LEU A 585 0.30 -2.75 -8.60
CA LEU A 585 0.98 -1.97 -9.62
C LEU A 585 1.26 -0.54 -9.14
N THR A 586 0.19 0.25 -8.98
CA THR A 586 0.32 1.68 -8.69
C THR A 586 0.91 1.92 -7.31
N GLY A 587 0.39 1.24 -6.29
CA GLY A 587 0.88 1.38 -4.92
C GLY A 587 2.33 0.92 -4.75
N GLY A 588 2.71 -0.20 -5.37
CA GLY A 588 4.07 -0.71 -5.34
C GLY A 588 5.09 0.23 -5.99
N LEU A 589 4.76 0.78 -7.17
CA LEU A 589 5.63 1.76 -7.86
C LEU A 589 5.78 3.05 -7.08
N LEU A 590 4.69 3.56 -6.49
CA LEU A 590 4.73 4.74 -5.64
C LEU A 590 5.59 4.52 -4.38
N CYS A 591 5.60 3.32 -3.82
CA CYS A 591 6.49 2.96 -2.72
C CYS A 591 7.96 2.81 -3.14
N ASP A 592 8.22 2.55 -4.42
CA ASP A 592 9.56 2.58 -5.01
C ASP A 592 9.98 4.00 -5.47
N GLY A 593 9.14 5.01 -5.29
CA GLY A 593 9.42 6.41 -5.69
C GLY A 593 9.20 6.68 -7.18
N LEU A 594 8.49 5.81 -7.89
CA LEU A 594 8.15 5.94 -9.31
C LEU A 594 6.69 6.39 -9.48
N GLY A 595 6.45 7.23 -10.48
CA GLY A 595 5.12 7.67 -10.90
C GLY A 595 4.85 9.15 -10.62
N ASP A 596 4.55 9.88 -11.70
CA ASP A 596 4.21 11.31 -11.69
C ASP A 596 2.73 11.53 -12.05
N LEU A 597 2.15 10.58 -12.80
CA LEU A 597 0.72 10.51 -13.08
C LEU A 597 0.25 9.08 -12.83
N VAL A 598 -1.03 8.92 -12.47
CA VAL A 598 -1.66 7.63 -12.23
C VAL A 598 -3.06 7.58 -12.85
N SER A 599 -3.43 6.42 -13.42
CA SER A 599 -4.81 6.14 -13.85
C SER A 599 -5.21 4.71 -13.50
N VAL A 600 -6.44 4.54 -12.99
CA VAL A 600 -7.05 3.22 -12.74
C VAL A 600 -8.09 3.00 -13.84
N GLU A 601 -7.70 2.29 -14.89
CA GLU A 601 -8.51 2.08 -16.09
C GLU A 601 -9.28 0.76 -16.09
N THR A 602 -8.98 -0.11 -15.12
CA THR A 602 -9.73 -1.36 -14.86
C THR A 602 -11.07 -1.13 -14.17
N GLU A 603 -11.25 0.02 -13.49
CA GLU A 603 -12.55 0.43 -12.95
C GLU A 603 -13.29 1.25 -14.00
N THR A 604 -14.49 0.78 -14.37
CA THR A 604 -15.27 1.36 -15.48
C THR A 604 -16.07 2.60 -15.09
N ASP A 605 -16.39 2.78 -13.80
CA ASP A 605 -17.03 3.99 -13.30
C ASP A 605 -15.96 5.07 -13.05
N PRO A 606 -15.96 6.20 -13.78
CA PRO A 606 -14.91 7.22 -13.67
C PRO A 606 -14.78 7.84 -12.28
N VAL A 607 -15.90 8.03 -11.56
CA VAL A 607 -15.90 8.59 -10.20
C VAL A 607 -15.23 7.61 -9.22
N ARG A 608 -15.58 6.32 -9.32
CA ARG A 608 -14.98 5.27 -8.49
C ARG A 608 -13.50 5.07 -8.83
N ALA A 609 -13.13 5.09 -10.12
CA ALA A 609 -11.75 5.00 -10.57
C ALA A 609 -10.90 6.14 -9.98
N THR A 610 -11.42 7.36 -9.98
CA THR A 610 -10.73 8.52 -9.41
C THR A 610 -10.60 8.40 -7.89
N LYS A 611 -11.66 8.02 -7.17
CA LYS A 611 -11.59 7.77 -5.71
C LYS A 611 -10.56 6.70 -5.37
N LEU A 612 -10.55 5.59 -6.11
CA LEU A 612 -9.57 4.52 -5.93
C LEU A 612 -8.13 5.02 -6.18
N ALA A 613 -7.91 5.83 -7.24
CA ALA A 613 -6.61 6.42 -7.49
C ALA A 613 -6.11 7.30 -6.32
N TYR A 614 -6.96 8.16 -5.77
CA TYR A 614 -6.60 8.96 -4.58
C TYR A 614 -6.35 8.10 -3.34
N ASN A 615 -7.13 7.05 -3.13
CA ASN A 615 -6.92 6.12 -2.01
C ASN A 615 -5.60 5.34 -2.15
N LEU A 616 -5.20 4.98 -3.38
CA LEU A 616 -3.89 4.39 -3.67
C LEU A 616 -2.74 5.36 -3.36
N LEU A 617 -2.87 6.62 -3.81
CA LEU A 617 -1.88 7.67 -3.53
C LEU A 617 -1.70 7.89 -2.02
N GLN A 618 -2.80 7.93 -1.27
CA GLN A 618 -2.77 8.06 0.19
C GLN A 618 -2.22 6.80 0.86
N GLY A 619 -2.66 5.62 0.45
CA GLY A 619 -2.18 4.34 1.00
C GLY A 619 -0.69 4.12 0.80
N ALA A 620 -0.14 4.59 -0.32
CA ALA A 620 1.30 4.60 -0.61
C ALA A 620 2.04 5.80 0.03
N GLY A 621 1.34 6.73 0.71
CA GLY A 621 1.94 7.94 1.27
C GLY A 621 2.57 8.85 0.21
N ALA A 622 2.00 8.89 -1.01
CA ALA A 622 2.46 9.75 -2.11
C ALA A 622 1.67 11.07 -2.19
N ARG A 623 0.43 11.08 -1.71
CA ARG A 623 -0.43 12.27 -1.66
C ARG A 623 -1.46 12.13 -0.54
N ILE A 624 -1.71 13.21 0.19
CA ILE A 624 -2.72 13.26 1.24
C ILE A 624 -3.97 13.96 0.70
N SER A 625 -5.12 13.27 0.72
CA SER A 625 -6.39 13.78 0.20
C SER A 625 -7.51 13.86 1.25
N LYS A 626 -7.37 13.15 2.38
CA LYS A 626 -8.35 13.09 3.49
C LYS A 626 -7.64 12.91 4.82
N ALA A 627 -8.37 12.84 5.92
CA ALA A 627 -7.81 12.41 7.20
C ALA A 627 -7.24 10.99 7.09
N GLU A 628 -6.12 10.72 7.76
CA GLU A 628 -5.54 9.38 7.85
C GLU A 628 -5.90 8.75 9.19
N PHE A 629 -6.42 7.51 9.14
CA PHE A 629 -6.72 6.74 10.34
C PHE A 629 -5.75 5.57 10.48
N VAL A 630 -5.06 5.52 11.62
CA VAL A 630 -4.20 4.41 12.02
C VAL A 630 -4.95 3.66 13.12
N ALA A 631 -5.62 2.58 12.75
CA ALA A 631 -6.46 1.84 13.69
C ALA A 631 -6.00 0.39 13.78
N CYS A 632 -5.83 -0.11 15.01
CA CYS A 632 -5.38 -1.48 15.21
C CYS A 632 -6.49 -2.50 14.83
N PRO A 633 -6.10 -3.73 14.47
CA PRO A 633 -7.05 -4.73 13.96
C PRO A 633 -7.80 -5.49 15.05
N SER A 634 -7.89 -4.97 16.27
CA SER A 634 -8.38 -5.66 17.45
C SER A 634 -7.59 -6.93 17.83
N CYS A 635 -7.63 -7.29 19.09
CA CYS A 635 -7.12 -8.55 19.63
C CYS A 635 -7.68 -8.73 21.04
N GLY A 636 -7.41 -9.84 21.72
CA GLY A 636 -7.86 -10.12 23.09
C GLY A 636 -7.41 -9.12 24.17
N ARG A 637 -6.71 -8.03 23.80
CA ARG A 637 -6.33 -6.92 24.69
C ARG A 637 -7.15 -5.65 24.47
N THR A 638 -8.03 -5.63 23.47
CA THR A 638 -8.83 -4.46 23.12
C THR A 638 -9.84 -4.15 24.21
N LEU A 639 -9.92 -2.90 24.64
CA LEU A 639 -10.67 -2.47 25.84
C LEU A 639 -12.03 -1.84 25.51
N PHE A 640 -12.35 -1.68 24.23
CA PHE A 640 -13.61 -1.12 23.73
C PHE A 640 -13.92 -1.64 22.32
N ASP A 641 -15.14 -1.45 21.81
CA ASP A 641 -15.47 -1.77 20.42
C ASP A 641 -14.71 -0.83 19.47
N LEU A 642 -13.65 -1.35 18.89
CA LEU A 642 -12.73 -0.59 18.06
C LEU A 642 -13.35 -0.21 16.71
N GLN A 643 -14.12 -1.11 16.09
CA GLN A 643 -14.74 -0.89 14.79
C GLN A 643 -15.75 0.24 14.85
N SER A 644 -16.72 0.17 15.76
CA SER A 644 -17.75 1.21 15.91
C SER A 644 -17.14 2.55 16.34
N THR A 645 -16.13 2.54 17.19
CA THR A 645 -15.41 3.75 17.61
C THR A 645 -14.65 4.38 16.44
N THR A 646 -13.96 3.59 15.63
CA THR A 646 -13.26 4.09 14.43
C THR A 646 -14.23 4.72 13.45
N GLN A 647 -15.37 4.07 13.17
CA GLN A 647 -16.41 4.60 12.28
C GLN A 647 -16.99 5.92 12.82
N ARG A 648 -17.26 6.01 14.12
CA ARG A 648 -17.81 7.18 14.77
C ARG A 648 -16.83 8.37 14.75
N ILE A 649 -15.56 8.15 15.05
CA ILE A 649 -14.51 9.19 14.98
C ILE A 649 -14.31 9.61 13.53
N ARG A 650 -14.26 8.68 12.58
CA ARG A 650 -14.15 8.96 11.14
C ARG A 650 -15.31 9.81 10.63
N ALA A 651 -16.54 9.53 11.04
CA ALA A 651 -17.70 10.33 10.64
C ALA A 651 -17.58 11.79 11.09
N LYS A 652 -16.96 12.04 12.26
CA LYS A 652 -16.77 13.40 12.81
C LYS A 652 -15.50 14.11 12.28
N THR A 653 -14.47 13.40 11.85
CA THR A 653 -13.14 13.97 11.59
C THR A 653 -12.57 13.63 10.20
N GLY A 654 -13.30 12.86 9.38
CA GLY A 654 -12.82 12.39 8.06
C GLY A 654 -12.52 13.51 7.06
N HIS A 655 -13.12 14.69 7.24
CA HIS A 655 -12.90 15.89 6.43
C HIS A 655 -11.59 16.64 6.78
N LEU A 656 -10.90 16.27 7.86
CA LEU A 656 -9.68 16.95 8.32
C LEU A 656 -8.47 16.51 7.48
N LYS A 657 -8.35 17.03 6.28
CA LYS A 657 -7.26 16.73 5.37
C LYS A 657 -5.90 17.00 6.00
N GLY A 658 -5.01 16.00 5.93
CA GLY A 658 -3.66 16.09 6.48
C GLY A 658 -3.56 15.92 7.99
N VAL A 659 -4.65 15.54 8.66
CA VAL A 659 -4.64 15.14 10.08
C VAL A 659 -4.57 13.63 10.17
N LYS A 660 -3.61 13.11 10.94
CA LYS A 660 -3.43 11.69 11.19
C LYS A 660 -3.92 11.34 12.60
N ILE A 661 -4.96 10.51 12.69
CA ILE A 661 -5.61 10.13 13.95
C ILE A 661 -5.38 8.63 14.20
N ALA A 662 -4.80 8.31 15.34
CA ALA A 662 -4.60 6.94 15.77
C ALA A 662 -5.75 6.48 16.69
N ILE A 663 -6.29 5.28 16.47
CA ILE A 663 -7.33 4.67 17.31
C ILE A 663 -6.81 3.29 17.75
N MET A 664 -6.40 3.19 19.00
CA MET A 664 -5.69 2.02 19.54
C MET A 664 -6.49 1.37 20.66
N GLY A 665 -6.76 0.08 20.55
CA GLY A 665 -7.57 -0.68 21.50
C GLY A 665 -6.97 -0.78 22.91
N CYS A 666 -5.65 -0.61 23.05
CA CYS A 666 -4.95 -0.68 24.35
C CYS A 666 -3.60 0.05 24.32
N ILE A 667 -3.05 0.31 25.53
CA ILE A 667 -1.74 0.96 25.72
C ILE A 667 -0.53 0.08 25.39
N VAL A 668 -0.72 -1.21 25.11
CA VAL A 668 0.40 -2.18 25.00
C VAL A 668 1.33 -1.85 23.84
N ASN A 669 0.80 -1.66 22.65
CA ASN A 669 1.56 -1.23 21.47
C ASN A 669 1.16 0.18 21.01
N GLY A 670 -0.04 0.63 21.43
CA GLY A 670 -0.65 1.86 20.94
C GLY A 670 0.30 3.05 20.90
N PRO A 671 0.93 3.45 22.01
CA PRO A 671 1.81 4.62 22.03
C PRO A 671 3.02 4.52 21.09
N GLY A 672 3.54 3.31 20.83
CA GLY A 672 4.65 3.10 19.89
C GLY A 672 4.18 3.13 18.43
N GLU A 673 3.13 2.38 18.12
CA GLU A 673 2.63 2.21 16.75
C GLU A 673 1.90 3.45 16.22
N MET A 674 1.48 4.37 17.12
CA MET A 674 0.89 5.67 16.76
C MET A 674 1.89 6.84 16.78
N ALA A 675 3.17 6.58 16.92
CA ALA A 675 4.19 7.62 17.12
C ALA A 675 4.23 8.71 16.05
N ASP A 676 3.77 8.40 14.83
CA ASP A 676 3.66 9.35 13.71
C ASP A 676 2.26 9.99 13.60
N ALA A 677 1.30 9.69 14.49
CA ALA A 677 -0.02 10.30 14.45
C ALA A 677 -0.01 11.68 15.10
N ASP A 678 -0.80 12.61 14.57
CA ASP A 678 -0.98 13.93 15.19
C ASP A 678 -1.75 13.79 16.51
N PHE A 679 -2.78 12.93 16.53
CA PHE A 679 -3.64 12.69 17.69
C PHE A 679 -3.87 11.20 17.91
N GLY A 680 -4.00 10.79 19.17
CA GLY A 680 -4.25 9.41 19.55
C GLY A 680 -5.44 9.25 20.50
N TYR A 681 -6.28 8.24 20.20
CA TYR A 681 -7.38 7.75 21.03
C TYR A 681 -7.04 6.32 21.46
N VAL A 682 -6.67 6.13 22.71
CA VAL A 682 -6.04 4.86 23.18
C VAL A 682 -6.79 4.32 24.38
N GLY A 683 -7.18 3.05 24.37
CA GLY A 683 -7.77 2.37 25.52
C GLY A 683 -6.78 2.29 26.69
N GLY A 684 -7.09 2.97 27.81
CA GLY A 684 -6.27 2.99 29.03
C GLY A 684 -6.66 1.90 30.03
N ALA A 685 -7.96 1.71 30.23
CA ALA A 685 -8.58 0.69 31.08
C ALA A 685 -10.02 0.42 30.54
N PRO A 686 -10.73 -0.62 30.99
CA PRO A 686 -12.12 -0.84 30.60
C PRO A 686 -12.99 0.42 30.81
N GLY A 687 -13.63 0.92 29.74
CA GLY A 687 -14.44 2.14 29.75
C GLY A 687 -13.67 3.45 29.94
N LYS A 688 -12.32 3.41 29.85
CA LYS A 688 -11.43 4.56 30.03
C LYS A 688 -10.51 4.74 28.81
N ILE A 689 -10.38 5.98 28.35
CA ILE A 689 -9.59 6.36 27.19
C ILE A 689 -8.50 7.35 27.61
N ASN A 690 -7.34 7.21 27.00
CA ASN A 690 -6.25 8.17 27.07
C ASN A 690 -6.15 8.90 25.73
N LEU A 691 -6.00 10.23 25.76
CA LEU A 691 -5.78 11.03 24.55
C LEU A 691 -4.32 11.49 24.47
N TYR A 692 -3.81 11.46 23.25
CA TYR A 692 -2.43 11.80 22.94
C TYR A 692 -2.35 12.93 21.90
N VAL A 693 -1.27 13.69 22.00
CA VAL A 693 -0.81 14.61 20.95
C VAL A 693 0.60 14.17 20.56
N GLY A 694 0.76 13.68 19.36
CA GLY A 694 1.98 12.96 18.98
C GLY A 694 2.25 11.79 19.94
N ARG A 695 3.40 11.80 20.61
CA ARG A 695 3.82 10.76 21.57
C ARG A 695 3.37 11.02 23.02
N ASP A 696 2.89 12.21 23.31
CA ASP A 696 2.60 12.66 24.68
C ASP A 696 1.16 12.37 25.07
N CYS A 697 0.97 11.63 26.16
CA CYS A 697 -0.35 11.44 26.75
C CYS A 697 -0.77 12.72 27.49
N VAL A 698 -1.70 13.46 26.89
CA VAL A 698 -2.15 14.75 27.43
C VAL A 698 -3.37 14.62 28.34
N GLN A 699 -4.14 13.54 28.21
CA GLN A 699 -5.28 13.26 29.08
C GLN A 699 -5.36 11.76 29.40
N HIS A 700 -5.53 11.44 30.69
CA HIS A 700 -5.56 10.08 31.18
C HIS A 700 -6.95 9.70 31.68
N ASN A 701 -7.34 8.45 31.47
CA ASN A 701 -8.51 7.82 32.07
C ASN A 701 -9.85 8.57 31.90
N LEU A 702 -10.05 9.22 30.74
CA LEU A 702 -11.31 9.84 30.38
C LEU A 702 -12.42 8.79 30.28
N PRO A 703 -13.66 9.08 30.73
CA PRO A 703 -14.79 8.23 30.41
C PRO A 703 -14.93 8.10 28.89
N GLN A 704 -15.17 6.89 28.39
CA GLN A 704 -15.32 6.66 26.96
C GLN A 704 -16.45 7.49 26.33
N ALA A 705 -17.52 7.80 27.09
CA ALA A 705 -18.63 8.62 26.64
C ALA A 705 -18.22 10.05 26.26
N ASP A 706 -17.20 10.61 26.93
CA ASP A 706 -16.76 11.99 26.75
C ASP A 706 -15.55 12.10 25.79
N ALA A 707 -14.92 10.97 25.49
CA ALA A 707 -13.61 10.94 24.83
C ALA A 707 -13.63 11.44 23.39
N ASP A 708 -14.74 11.21 22.65
CA ASP A 708 -14.88 11.68 21.25
C ASP A 708 -14.90 13.21 21.17
N ASP A 709 -15.75 13.84 22.01
CA ASP A 709 -15.92 15.29 21.99
C ASP A 709 -14.66 15.97 22.54
N ARG A 710 -13.96 15.33 23.48
CA ARG A 710 -12.69 15.82 23.98
C ARG A 710 -11.56 15.69 22.95
N LEU A 711 -11.55 14.63 22.12
CA LEU A 711 -10.62 14.50 20.98
C LEU A 711 -10.84 15.64 20.00
N ILE A 712 -12.09 15.97 19.65
CA ILE A 712 -12.42 17.09 18.75
C ILE A 712 -11.96 18.41 19.35
N ALA A 713 -12.22 18.64 20.64
CA ALA A 713 -11.74 19.84 21.35
C ALA A 713 -10.22 19.95 21.29
N LEU A 714 -9.51 18.83 21.50
CA LEU A 714 -8.05 18.78 21.43
C LEU A 714 -7.51 19.13 20.02
N ILE A 715 -8.16 18.60 18.97
CA ILE A 715 -7.82 18.95 17.57
C ILE A 715 -8.01 20.45 17.31
N LYS A 716 -9.10 21.06 17.85
CA LYS A 716 -9.38 22.50 17.78
C LYS A 716 -8.33 23.34 18.52
N GLU A 717 -7.99 22.93 19.75
CA GLU A 717 -6.98 23.59 20.61
C GLU A 717 -5.60 23.65 19.91
N HIS A 718 -5.27 22.65 19.06
CA HIS A 718 -4.03 22.60 18.31
C HIS A 718 -4.12 23.22 16.91
N GLY A 719 -5.24 23.92 16.58
CA GLY A 719 -5.40 24.64 15.32
C GLY A 719 -5.47 23.71 14.07
N ARG A 720 -5.81 22.41 14.25
CA ARG A 720 -5.88 21.44 13.16
C ARG A 720 -7.33 21.15 12.74
N TRP A 721 -8.29 21.85 13.31
CA TRP A 721 -9.69 21.72 12.94
C TRP A 721 -10.03 22.60 11.73
N MET A 722 -10.75 22.03 10.80
CA MET A 722 -11.46 22.72 9.72
C MET A 722 -12.95 22.41 9.86
N GLU A 723 -13.82 23.39 9.59
CA GLU A 723 -15.26 23.11 9.61
C GLU A 723 -15.62 22.19 8.43
N PRO A 724 -16.48 21.19 8.64
CA PRO A 724 -16.94 20.33 7.56
C PRO A 724 -17.61 21.19 6.47
N PRO A 725 -17.46 20.80 5.18
CA PRO A 725 -18.18 21.48 4.12
C PRO A 725 -19.69 21.44 4.41
N ALA A 726 -20.35 22.60 4.20
CA ALA A 726 -21.78 22.70 4.46
C ALA A 726 -22.55 21.59 3.68
N PRO A 727 -23.47 20.87 4.30
CA PRO A 727 -24.27 19.89 3.58
C PRO A 727 -24.98 20.61 2.43
N ILE A 728 -24.82 20.07 1.22
CA ILE A 728 -25.53 20.57 0.04
C ILE A 728 -27.01 20.42 0.35
N GLY A 729 -27.70 21.54 0.60
CA GLY A 729 -29.07 21.56 1.02
C GLY A 729 -29.93 20.74 0.07
N THR A 730 -30.67 19.79 0.63
CA THR A 730 -31.90 19.24 0.03
C THR A 730 -32.90 20.39 0.02
N ALA A 731 -32.93 21.16 -1.08
CA ALA A 731 -33.99 22.09 -1.39
C ALA A 731 -34.88 21.48 -2.46
#